data_149f7d9b60b0ff4798a70f5b771c28ff
#
_entry.id   149f7d9b60b0ff4798a70f5b771c28ff
#
_cell.length_a   1.000
_cell.length_b   1.000
_cell.length_c   1.000
_cell.angle_alpha   90.00
_cell.angle_beta   90.00
_cell.angle_gamma   90.00
#
_symmetry.space_group_name_H-M   'P 1'
#
loop_
_entity.id
_entity.type
_entity.pdbx_description
1 polymer ?
#
loop_
_entity_poly.entity_id
_entity_poly.type
_entity_poly.pdbx_seq_one_letter_code
_entity_poly.pdbx_strand_id
1 'polypeptide(L)'
;MDTKASTSTTMEDDEGEHLLSANDLLEALEGAIVAARLRERVRQWIYDHRGPGNDRSVLPLHHWQREAVALPGGLSKNLMSLVLGIALLRQQSQDTSTNAPAYPVSSGTISLIWDLIRDAVADASLTMEPERSAHGFLAVPLYSRLDAEGRAAALISLHVWLADGERGKQDFAACSYQSAARSWVLAGKGTHHAYEVRELEHTELALATHAVYGSAGDGGDEESTGGEFEDTAVMVCAEDIRADTYTRNMSYAVPANVYHRTEVDPDEIFATLFHLDAANGVVAAPRVLVPINGAGCLERTRDPGQNTAARLVGVVDTLRRFELLIQEGRQRAGEAEWESAQRAIRDAIDVCSSPASALVHEQRYLAIAVAELGNISRRFGHYDRARTILEELLSAMAKPSLLCAEIYGEFGVICRHLGRLDEARSALEAQYAMARELGWERGTCRAVGNLGMVNYQLSQSTHDDGLLDAATRQLEERVELARSLKETADNGKAPDWNKLTAWEGIGLARLSLCHTARGSVHEAIDAARASLDCNYASGDPTVIAMSRLFYGRALLLDGRRDDALATFNPRGTCTPAMALCKEPSEEYRGYLSALVADLGVHLDVVDEQGYSALDYAVFSGDGDTERLVIQGLERRLPGSQVERHRTEAYLRKGYRELFQEALRPVLLESRNRDGLQRLRVAYADALAADESKGELFDHLKFVRYRDFETFGRLPMSTEGRTQVFDPKRAEEGGEANYIVFFSYTWCWNKKLGIPSPDDEAHTQYRRMLGAVKAFLDLHPDVDPDRLGIWLDYACVDQLSPTAGVNALPLNLMQCNAVISLFDERYCSRAWCSLEVLIVQTLRRAWRMHSWYVCDKKGVLSEAPHDFHIDMEGKELTYEDERPKLDFLERQSKLLG
;
A
#
# COMPACT_ATOMS: atom_id res chain seq x y z
N MET A 1 34.51 -3.44 -13.70
CA MET A 1 33.51 -3.26 -14.78
C MET A 1 32.18 -3.16 -14.07
N ASP A 2 31.69 -1.94 -14.05
CA ASP A 2 30.60 -1.51 -13.20
C ASP A 2 29.27 -2.08 -13.66
N THR A 3 28.68 -2.97 -12.85
CA THR A 3 27.27 -3.32 -12.95
C THR A 3 26.51 -2.52 -11.88
N LYS A 4 25.86 -1.45 -12.33
CA LYS A 4 24.87 -0.72 -11.53
C LYS A 4 23.75 -1.69 -11.13
N ALA A 5 23.68 -1.98 -9.84
CA ALA A 5 22.50 -2.56 -9.22
C ALA A 5 21.31 -1.61 -9.49
N SER A 6 20.26 -2.09 -10.14
CA SER A 6 18.99 -1.39 -10.20
C SER A 6 18.35 -1.51 -8.83
N THR A 7 18.54 -0.50 -8.02
CA THR A 7 17.71 -0.24 -6.86
C THR A 7 16.26 -0.17 -7.33
N SER A 8 15.39 -1.01 -6.75
CA SER A 8 13.96 -0.80 -6.80
C SER A 8 13.69 0.59 -6.22
N THR A 9 13.45 1.52 -7.10
CA THR A 9 12.93 2.84 -6.74
C THR A 9 11.54 2.59 -6.16
N THR A 10 11.43 2.54 -4.83
CA THR A 10 10.23 3.02 -4.18
C THR A 10 10.02 4.41 -4.76
N MET A 11 8.94 4.59 -5.52
CA MET A 11 8.53 5.92 -5.95
C MET A 11 8.31 6.71 -4.66
N GLU A 12 9.31 7.53 -4.29
CA GLU A 12 9.09 8.66 -3.40
C GLU A 12 7.97 9.46 -4.07
N ASP A 13 6.81 9.50 -3.44
CA ASP A 13 5.77 10.46 -3.78
C ASP A 13 6.42 11.84 -3.63
N ASP A 14 6.91 12.38 -4.72
CA ASP A 14 7.26 13.79 -4.85
C ASP A 14 5.92 14.55 -4.75
N GLU A 15 5.46 14.77 -3.50
CA GLU A 15 4.38 15.70 -3.21
C GLU A 15 4.95 17.11 -3.49
N GLY A 16 5.19 17.39 -4.76
CA GLY A 16 5.44 18.74 -5.24
C GLY A 16 4.30 19.61 -4.73
N GLU A 17 4.63 20.71 -4.09
CA GLU A 17 3.68 21.67 -3.56
C GLU A 17 2.74 22.12 -4.69
N HIS A 18 1.47 21.67 -4.67
CA HIS A 18 0.49 22.04 -5.69
C HIS A 18 0.22 23.54 -5.62
N LEU A 19 0.62 24.25 -6.65
CA LEU A 19 0.52 25.70 -6.77
C LEU A 19 -0.66 26.09 -7.66
N LEU A 20 -1.58 26.93 -7.17
CA LEU A 20 -2.74 27.41 -7.93
C LEU A 20 -2.78 28.93 -7.95
N SER A 21 -3.02 29.53 -9.12
CA SER A 21 -3.22 30.96 -9.25
C SER A 21 -4.69 31.34 -9.01
N ALA A 22 -4.92 32.60 -8.60
CA ALA A 22 -6.28 33.12 -8.52
C ALA A 22 -7.03 33.05 -9.87
N ASN A 23 -6.32 33.16 -11.01
CA ASN A 23 -6.93 33.02 -12.33
C ASN A 23 -7.40 31.60 -12.61
N ASP A 24 -6.62 30.57 -12.23
CA ASP A 24 -7.04 29.16 -12.36
C ASP A 24 -8.33 28.90 -11.58
N LEU A 25 -8.44 29.50 -10.39
CA LEU A 25 -9.64 29.39 -9.54
C LEU A 25 -10.84 30.15 -10.14
N LEU A 26 -10.61 31.32 -10.69
CA LEU A 26 -11.68 32.10 -11.36
C LEU A 26 -12.18 31.38 -12.61
N GLU A 27 -11.29 30.83 -13.43
CA GLU A 27 -11.69 30.02 -14.59
C GLU A 27 -12.46 28.76 -14.19
N ALA A 28 -12.01 28.06 -13.14
CA ALA A 28 -12.72 26.90 -12.61
C ALA A 28 -14.12 27.29 -12.07
N LEU A 29 -14.23 28.43 -11.41
CA LEU A 29 -15.49 28.95 -10.89
C LEU A 29 -16.46 29.32 -11.99
N GLU A 30 -16.02 29.97 -13.09
CA GLU A 30 -16.85 30.37 -14.19
C GLU A 30 -17.54 29.18 -14.87
N GLY A 31 -16.82 28.10 -15.07
CA GLY A 31 -17.38 26.90 -15.69
C GLY A 31 -18.09 25.95 -14.70
N ALA A 32 -17.99 26.16 -13.40
CA ALA A 32 -18.68 25.31 -12.41
C ALA A 32 -20.24 25.40 -12.61
N ILE A 33 -20.89 24.23 -12.56
CA ILE A 33 -22.35 24.13 -12.82
C ILE A 33 -23.12 24.43 -11.53
N VAL A 34 -23.24 25.70 -11.18
CA VAL A 34 -23.82 26.17 -9.93
C VAL A 34 -24.63 27.48 -10.12
N ALA A 35 -25.49 27.83 -9.14
CA ALA A 35 -26.26 29.06 -9.16
C ALA A 35 -25.41 30.33 -9.19
N ALA A 36 -25.73 31.30 -10.04
CA ALA A 36 -24.98 32.54 -10.26
C ALA A 36 -24.68 33.35 -8.97
N ARG A 37 -25.65 33.42 -8.03
CA ARG A 37 -25.46 34.13 -6.73
C ARG A 37 -24.39 33.52 -5.82
N LEU A 38 -24.20 32.19 -5.90
CA LEU A 38 -23.15 31.49 -5.14
C LEU A 38 -21.78 31.73 -5.80
N ARG A 39 -21.72 31.70 -7.10
CA ARG A 39 -20.55 31.99 -7.92
C ARG A 39 -20.01 33.40 -7.60
N GLU A 40 -20.86 34.40 -7.54
CA GLU A 40 -20.46 35.80 -7.23
C GLU A 40 -19.84 35.95 -5.84
N ARG A 41 -20.36 35.25 -4.82
CA ARG A 41 -19.83 35.28 -3.46
C ARG A 41 -18.44 34.68 -3.39
N VAL A 42 -18.19 33.52 -4.04
CA VAL A 42 -16.88 32.86 -4.09
C VAL A 42 -15.91 33.68 -4.95
N ARG A 43 -16.38 34.28 -6.05
CA ARG A 43 -15.56 35.17 -6.87
C ARG A 43 -15.02 36.35 -6.07
N GLN A 44 -15.86 37.04 -5.32
CA GLN A 44 -15.45 38.16 -4.47
C GLN A 44 -14.44 37.69 -3.43
N TRP A 45 -14.67 36.51 -2.83
CA TRP A 45 -13.74 35.97 -1.83
C TRP A 45 -12.37 35.66 -2.46
N ILE A 46 -12.29 35.11 -3.67
CA ILE A 46 -11.01 34.87 -4.38
C ILE A 46 -10.28 36.20 -4.62
N TYR A 47 -11.00 37.27 -5.02
CA TYR A 47 -10.40 38.58 -5.20
C TYR A 47 -9.84 39.16 -3.90
N ASP A 48 -10.52 38.97 -2.77
CA ASP A 48 -10.12 39.50 -1.48
C ASP A 48 -8.86 38.78 -0.90
N HIS A 49 -8.64 37.50 -1.24
CA HIS A 49 -7.58 36.63 -0.71
C HIS A 49 -6.41 36.41 -1.69
N ARG A 50 -6.43 37.01 -2.85
CA ARG A 50 -5.34 36.95 -3.84
C ARG A 50 -4.16 37.81 -3.40
N GLY A 51 -3.44 37.79 -2.45
CA GLY A 51 -2.26 38.56 -2.01
C GLY A 51 -2.04 39.96 -2.62
N PRO A 52 -1.33 40.89 -1.99
CA PRO A 52 -1.08 42.24 -2.51
C PRO A 52 -0.12 42.20 -3.71
N GLY A 53 -0.63 42.50 -4.89
CA GLY A 53 0.16 42.80 -6.08
C GLY A 53 0.11 41.77 -7.23
N ASN A 54 -0.62 42.07 -8.27
CA ASN A 54 -0.75 41.40 -9.58
C ASN A 54 -1.58 40.11 -9.66
N ASP A 55 -2.38 40.02 -10.73
CA ASP A 55 -3.23 38.90 -11.13
C ASP A 55 -2.54 37.53 -11.30
N ARG A 56 -1.25 37.40 -10.93
CA ARG A 56 -0.40 36.22 -11.09
C ARG A 56 0.16 35.67 -9.78
N SER A 57 -0.40 36.01 -8.63
CA SER A 57 0.07 35.39 -7.38
C SER A 57 -0.34 33.91 -7.36
N VAL A 58 0.64 33.04 -7.54
CA VAL A 58 0.51 31.58 -7.41
C VAL A 58 0.74 31.22 -5.95
N LEU A 59 -0.25 30.59 -5.32
CA LEU A 59 -0.21 30.21 -3.91
C LEU A 59 -0.37 28.70 -3.75
N PRO A 60 0.21 28.11 -2.71
CA PRO A 60 0.05 26.69 -2.43
C PRO A 60 -1.41 26.30 -2.17
N LEU A 61 -1.81 25.11 -2.58
CA LEU A 61 -3.16 24.60 -2.37
C LEU A 61 -3.58 24.66 -0.89
N HIS A 62 -2.69 24.31 0.05
CA HIS A 62 -2.97 24.35 1.47
C HIS A 62 -3.28 25.77 1.99
N HIS A 63 -2.73 26.81 1.35
CA HIS A 63 -3.09 28.20 1.66
C HIS A 63 -4.57 28.46 1.32
N TRP A 64 -4.98 28.14 0.10
CA TRP A 64 -6.37 28.29 -0.35
C TRP A 64 -7.35 27.48 0.51
N GLN A 65 -7.00 26.23 0.87
CA GLN A 65 -7.82 25.39 1.73
C GLN A 65 -7.97 26.00 3.15
N ARG A 66 -6.89 26.48 3.74
CA ARG A 66 -6.94 27.11 5.08
C ARG A 66 -7.82 28.37 5.09
N GLU A 67 -7.65 29.24 4.12
CA GLU A 67 -8.44 30.45 4.01
C GLU A 67 -9.92 30.15 3.68
N ALA A 68 -10.21 29.10 2.90
CA ALA A 68 -11.57 28.67 2.58
C ALA A 68 -12.37 28.21 3.82
N VAL A 69 -11.71 27.77 4.89
CA VAL A 69 -12.39 27.43 6.16
C VAL A 69 -13.12 28.65 6.75
N ALA A 70 -12.65 29.87 6.51
CA ALA A 70 -13.27 31.09 6.97
C ALA A 70 -14.50 31.53 6.16
N LEU A 71 -14.80 30.89 5.01
CA LEU A 71 -15.97 31.21 4.19
C LEU A 71 -17.28 30.98 4.98
N PRO A 72 -18.19 31.96 5.01
CA PRO A 72 -19.46 31.81 5.71
C PRO A 72 -20.42 30.88 4.95
N GLY A 73 -20.93 29.84 5.64
CA GLY A 73 -21.91 28.89 5.14
C GLY A 73 -21.30 27.67 4.43
N GLY A 74 -21.82 26.49 4.77
CA GLY A 74 -21.34 25.20 4.22
C GLY A 74 -21.34 25.15 2.69
N LEU A 75 -22.39 25.64 2.05
CA LEU A 75 -22.54 25.66 0.60
C LEU A 75 -21.43 26.45 -0.13
N SER A 76 -20.96 27.58 0.44
CA SER A 76 -19.85 28.35 -0.14
C SER A 76 -18.53 27.64 0.02
N LYS A 77 -18.33 26.88 1.12
CA LYS A 77 -17.14 26.05 1.36
C LYS A 77 -17.11 24.89 0.36
N ASN A 78 -18.23 24.18 0.19
CA ASN A 78 -18.31 23.07 -0.75
C ASN A 78 -18.03 23.56 -2.20
N LEU A 79 -18.57 24.71 -2.59
CA LEU A 79 -18.27 25.30 -3.88
C LEU A 79 -16.79 25.68 -4.03
N MET A 80 -16.17 26.24 -3.01
CA MET A 80 -14.74 26.57 -3.06
C MET A 80 -13.89 25.31 -3.14
N SER A 81 -14.22 24.25 -2.42
CA SER A 81 -13.55 22.96 -2.52
C SER A 81 -13.69 22.36 -3.92
N LEU A 82 -14.88 22.43 -4.54
CA LEU A 82 -15.11 22.03 -5.93
C LEU A 82 -14.22 22.81 -6.90
N VAL A 83 -14.13 24.14 -6.74
CA VAL A 83 -13.30 25.02 -7.58
C VAL A 83 -11.83 24.65 -7.47
N LEU A 84 -11.32 24.38 -6.26
CA LEU A 84 -9.96 23.92 -6.04
C LEU A 84 -9.70 22.57 -6.73
N GLY A 85 -10.62 21.61 -6.59
CA GLY A 85 -10.51 20.30 -7.22
C GLY A 85 -10.53 20.38 -8.75
N ILE A 86 -11.42 21.20 -9.35
CA ILE A 86 -11.50 21.45 -10.79
C ILE A 86 -10.21 22.12 -11.29
N ALA A 87 -9.71 23.16 -10.61
CA ALA A 87 -8.47 23.84 -11.01
C ALA A 87 -7.28 22.89 -10.99
N LEU A 88 -7.15 22.06 -9.95
CA LEU A 88 -6.09 21.06 -9.84
C LEU A 88 -6.21 19.97 -10.92
N LEU A 89 -7.42 19.49 -11.23
CA LEU A 89 -7.64 18.49 -12.27
C LEU A 89 -7.28 19.04 -13.68
N ARG A 90 -7.61 20.29 -13.95
CA ARG A 90 -7.26 20.97 -15.22
C ARG A 90 -5.76 21.14 -15.35
N GLN A 91 -5.05 21.50 -14.29
CA GLN A 91 -3.59 21.59 -14.27
C GLN A 91 -2.93 20.25 -14.60
N GLN A 92 -3.42 19.16 -13.99
CA GLN A 92 -2.93 17.79 -14.29
C GLN A 92 -3.17 17.37 -15.75
N SER A 93 -4.15 17.95 -16.44
CA SER A 93 -4.40 17.66 -17.85
C SER A 93 -3.40 18.35 -18.79
N GLN A 94 -2.85 19.50 -18.40
CA GLN A 94 -1.94 20.31 -19.24
C GLN A 94 -0.50 19.78 -19.24
N ASP A 95 -0.08 19.11 -18.17
CA ASP A 95 1.33 18.68 -17.98
C ASP A 95 1.73 17.45 -18.82
N THR A 96 0.82 16.85 -19.59
CA THR A 96 1.11 15.63 -20.34
C THR A 96 0.90 15.78 -21.84
N SER A 97 1.95 15.49 -22.63
CA SER A 97 1.85 15.41 -24.10
C SER A 97 0.82 14.32 -24.50
N THR A 98 -0.01 14.61 -25.49
CA THR A 98 -1.12 13.79 -25.98
C THR A 98 -0.76 12.39 -26.49
N ASN A 99 0.51 12.03 -26.52
CA ASN A 99 1.02 10.75 -27.05
C ASN A 99 1.70 9.85 -26.03
N ALA A 100 1.59 10.14 -24.73
CA ALA A 100 2.21 9.29 -23.71
C ALA A 100 1.27 8.13 -23.33
N PRO A 101 1.78 6.89 -23.25
CA PRO A 101 1.01 5.75 -22.72
C PRO A 101 0.61 6.02 -21.28
N ALA A 102 -0.43 5.32 -20.80
CA ALA A 102 -0.97 5.44 -19.45
C ALA A 102 0.15 5.48 -18.38
N TYR A 103 0.27 6.60 -17.69
CA TYR A 103 1.17 6.70 -16.54
C TYR A 103 0.33 6.56 -15.26
N PRO A 104 0.82 5.86 -14.24
CA PRO A 104 0.23 5.95 -12.93
C PRO A 104 0.33 7.42 -12.47
N VAL A 105 -0.82 8.04 -12.25
CA VAL A 105 -0.86 9.34 -11.59
C VAL A 105 -0.54 9.09 -10.12
N SER A 106 0.15 10.03 -9.45
CA SER A 106 0.37 9.93 -8.01
C SER A 106 -0.96 9.60 -7.31
N SER A 107 -0.99 8.52 -6.54
CA SER A 107 -2.19 8.09 -5.82
C SER A 107 -2.69 9.17 -4.86
N GLY A 108 -1.78 9.97 -4.32
CA GLY A 108 -2.06 11.13 -3.47
C GLY A 108 -2.80 12.21 -4.23
N THR A 109 -2.39 12.56 -5.45
CA THR A 109 -3.03 13.64 -6.23
C THR A 109 -4.49 13.32 -6.59
N ILE A 110 -4.81 12.10 -7.04
CA ILE A 110 -6.20 11.72 -7.38
C ILE A 110 -7.07 11.66 -6.13
N SER A 111 -6.54 11.14 -5.02
CA SER A 111 -7.27 11.12 -3.74
C SER A 111 -7.54 12.54 -3.25
N LEU A 112 -6.57 13.44 -3.35
CA LEU A 112 -6.71 14.84 -2.98
C LEU A 112 -7.78 15.55 -3.84
N ILE A 113 -7.77 15.35 -5.16
CA ILE A 113 -8.79 15.92 -6.06
C ILE A 113 -10.17 15.38 -5.67
N TRP A 114 -10.32 14.09 -5.44
CA TRP A 114 -11.58 13.50 -5.02
C TRP A 114 -12.06 14.06 -3.68
N ASP A 115 -11.20 14.17 -2.69
CA ASP A 115 -11.52 14.74 -1.37
C ASP A 115 -11.97 16.21 -1.44
N LEU A 116 -11.48 16.96 -2.44
CA LEU A 116 -11.91 18.34 -2.67
C LEU A 116 -13.31 18.43 -3.29
N ILE A 117 -13.68 17.51 -4.18
CA ILE A 117 -14.93 17.65 -4.95
C ILE A 117 -16.10 16.84 -4.40
N ARG A 118 -15.87 15.75 -3.65
CA ARG A 118 -16.91 14.79 -3.25
C ARG A 118 -18.07 15.42 -2.47
N ASP A 119 -17.77 16.29 -1.50
CA ASP A 119 -18.80 16.92 -0.65
C ASP A 119 -19.68 17.88 -1.46
N ALA A 120 -19.10 18.53 -2.47
CA ALA A 120 -19.84 19.36 -3.42
C ALA A 120 -20.68 18.51 -4.39
N VAL A 121 -20.17 17.39 -4.85
CA VAL A 121 -20.92 16.44 -5.70
C VAL A 121 -22.10 15.85 -4.93
N ALA A 122 -21.94 15.56 -3.65
CA ALA A 122 -23.02 15.05 -2.79
C ALA A 122 -24.08 16.10 -2.43
N ASP A 123 -23.78 17.40 -2.59
CA ASP A 123 -24.70 18.49 -2.24
C ASP A 123 -25.66 18.79 -3.38
N ALA A 124 -26.90 18.33 -3.27
CA ALA A 124 -27.96 18.52 -4.26
C ALA A 124 -28.23 20.01 -4.65
N SER A 125 -27.73 20.96 -3.84
CA SER A 125 -27.81 22.39 -4.15
C SER A 125 -26.71 22.88 -5.10
N LEU A 126 -25.69 22.07 -5.33
CA LEU A 126 -24.50 22.38 -6.13
C LEU A 126 -24.37 21.53 -7.38
N THR A 127 -25.03 20.38 -7.46
CA THR A 127 -24.90 19.45 -8.58
C THR A 127 -26.24 19.21 -9.28
N MET A 128 -26.15 18.81 -10.54
CA MET A 128 -27.31 18.34 -11.32
C MET A 128 -27.64 16.89 -10.97
N GLU A 129 -28.86 16.47 -11.29
CA GLU A 129 -29.24 15.06 -11.17
C GLU A 129 -28.41 14.21 -12.15
N PRO A 130 -28.01 12.98 -11.78
CA PRO A 130 -27.30 12.07 -12.66
C PRO A 130 -28.16 11.68 -13.86
N GLU A 131 -27.55 11.61 -15.04
CA GLU A 131 -28.15 11.10 -16.26
C GLU A 131 -27.44 9.82 -16.72
N ARG A 132 -28.21 8.80 -17.15
CA ARG A 132 -27.64 7.57 -17.67
C ARG A 132 -27.28 7.72 -19.15
N SER A 133 -26.04 7.49 -19.48
CA SER A 133 -25.53 7.51 -20.83
C SER A 133 -25.93 6.25 -21.61
N ALA A 134 -25.86 6.33 -22.94
CA ALA A 134 -26.03 5.15 -23.81
C ALA A 134 -24.98 4.07 -23.60
N HIS A 135 -23.81 4.40 -23.01
CA HIS A 135 -22.75 3.48 -22.60
C HIS A 135 -22.99 2.83 -21.23
N GLY A 136 -24.09 3.13 -20.54
CA GLY A 136 -24.51 2.53 -19.27
C GLY A 136 -24.03 3.21 -18.02
N PHE A 137 -23.12 4.18 -18.08
CA PHE A 137 -22.71 4.95 -16.90
C PHE A 137 -23.70 6.06 -16.53
N LEU A 138 -23.72 6.42 -15.28
CA LEU A 138 -24.37 7.61 -14.76
C LEU A 138 -23.38 8.77 -14.77
N ALA A 139 -23.72 9.87 -15.45
CA ALA A 139 -22.91 11.08 -15.54
C ALA A 139 -23.43 12.16 -14.60
N VAL A 140 -22.53 12.77 -13.80
CA VAL A 140 -22.79 13.96 -13.00
C VAL A 140 -21.90 15.08 -13.53
N PRO A 141 -22.43 16.05 -14.28
CA PRO A 141 -21.63 17.15 -14.82
C PRO A 141 -21.22 18.12 -13.70
N LEU A 142 -19.92 18.48 -13.66
CA LEU A 142 -19.33 19.33 -12.62
C LEU A 142 -18.89 20.69 -13.16
N TYR A 143 -18.39 20.70 -14.40
CA TYR A 143 -17.82 21.87 -15.05
C TYR A 143 -18.12 21.82 -16.55
N SER A 144 -18.52 22.94 -17.12
CA SER A 144 -18.71 23.10 -18.57
C SER A 144 -18.31 24.51 -19.00
N ARG A 145 -17.55 24.61 -20.08
CA ARG A 145 -17.25 25.86 -20.74
C ARG A 145 -17.61 25.73 -22.23
N LEU A 146 -18.40 26.69 -22.73
CA LEU A 146 -18.80 26.75 -24.14
C LEU A 146 -17.84 27.68 -24.92
N ASP A 147 -17.63 27.37 -26.20
CA ASP A 147 -16.97 28.27 -27.16
C ASP A 147 -17.92 29.37 -27.66
N ALA A 148 -17.43 30.21 -28.57
CA ALA A 148 -18.24 31.30 -29.17
C ALA A 148 -19.42 30.80 -30.00
N GLU A 149 -19.36 29.56 -30.46
CA GLU A 149 -20.38 28.88 -31.26
C GLU A 149 -21.36 28.07 -30.39
N GLY A 150 -21.18 28.07 -29.05
CA GLY A 150 -22.03 27.35 -28.10
C GLY A 150 -21.71 25.86 -27.92
N ARG A 151 -20.57 25.38 -28.45
CA ARG A 151 -20.13 24.00 -28.33
C ARG A 151 -19.31 23.84 -27.05
N ALA A 152 -19.26 22.64 -26.49
CA ALA A 152 -18.41 22.34 -25.31
C ALA A 152 -16.92 22.52 -25.62
N ALA A 153 -16.32 23.59 -25.09
CA ALA A 153 -14.90 23.85 -25.17
C ALA A 153 -14.10 23.11 -24.07
N ALA A 154 -14.74 22.85 -22.92
CA ALA A 154 -14.21 21.99 -21.89
C ALA A 154 -15.35 21.44 -21.03
N LEU A 155 -15.25 20.18 -20.61
CA LEU A 155 -16.23 19.50 -19.79
C LEU A 155 -15.52 18.64 -18.73
N ILE A 156 -15.98 18.68 -17.47
CA ILE A 156 -15.60 17.73 -16.44
C ILE A 156 -16.85 17.10 -15.87
N SER A 157 -16.88 15.76 -15.81
CA SER A 157 -17.97 15.00 -15.22
C SER A 157 -17.47 13.80 -14.41
N LEU A 158 -18.28 13.40 -13.43
CA LEU A 158 -18.13 12.13 -12.72
C LEU A 158 -18.94 11.08 -13.49
N HIS A 159 -18.29 10.00 -13.93
CA HIS A 159 -18.93 8.85 -14.57
C HIS A 159 -18.91 7.65 -13.61
N VAL A 160 -20.06 7.00 -13.40
CA VAL A 160 -20.19 5.84 -12.51
C VAL A 160 -20.98 4.74 -13.19
N TRP A 161 -20.39 3.58 -13.40
CA TRP A 161 -21.05 2.32 -13.73
C TRP A 161 -21.41 1.61 -12.42
N LEU A 162 -22.67 1.30 -12.22
CA LEU A 162 -23.16 0.56 -11.06
C LEU A 162 -23.24 -0.94 -11.40
N ALA A 163 -23.18 -1.80 -10.40
CA ALA A 163 -23.40 -3.25 -10.54
C ALA A 163 -24.92 -3.59 -10.68
N ASP A 164 -25.65 -2.81 -11.48
CA ASP A 164 -27.10 -2.93 -11.67
C ASP A 164 -27.47 -3.70 -12.96
N GLY A 165 -26.44 -4.24 -13.65
CA GLY A 165 -26.61 -4.95 -14.92
C GLY A 165 -26.81 -4.04 -16.15
N GLU A 166 -27.01 -2.75 -15.95
CA GLU A 166 -27.17 -1.78 -17.03
C GLU A 166 -25.79 -1.42 -17.60
N ARG A 167 -25.49 -1.93 -18.79
CA ARG A 167 -24.18 -1.72 -19.47
C ARG A 167 -24.34 -0.98 -20.81
N GLY A 168 -25.41 -0.23 -20.95
CA GLY A 168 -25.74 0.44 -22.20
C GLY A 168 -26.44 -0.47 -23.19
N LYS A 169 -26.74 0.07 -24.35
CA LYS A 169 -27.39 -0.67 -25.43
C LYS A 169 -26.32 -1.50 -26.18
N GLN A 170 -26.61 -2.78 -26.47
CA GLN A 170 -25.69 -3.67 -27.20
C GLN A 170 -25.39 -3.14 -28.61
N ASP A 171 -26.29 -2.31 -29.15
CA ASP A 171 -26.22 -1.68 -30.47
C ASP A 171 -25.26 -0.47 -30.51
N PHE A 172 -24.67 -0.07 -29.35
CA PHE A 172 -23.77 1.06 -29.23
C PHE A 172 -22.31 0.55 -29.09
N ALA A 173 -21.62 0.39 -30.21
CA ALA A 173 -20.33 -0.27 -30.19
C ALA A 173 -19.19 0.62 -29.71
N ALA A 174 -18.99 1.81 -30.30
CA ALA A 174 -17.91 2.73 -29.94
C ALA A 174 -18.25 4.18 -30.33
N CYS A 175 -17.64 5.14 -29.66
CA CYS A 175 -17.78 6.56 -29.98
C CYS A 175 -16.42 7.22 -30.20
N SER A 176 -16.39 8.39 -30.89
CA SER A 176 -15.22 9.25 -30.97
C SER A 176 -15.56 10.64 -30.43
N TYR A 177 -14.58 11.29 -29.79
CA TYR A 177 -14.74 12.66 -29.31
C TYR A 177 -14.19 13.69 -30.31
N GLN A 178 -14.80 14.89 -30.32
CA GLN A 178 -14.33 16.01 -31.13
C GLN A 178 -12.97 16.57 -30.71
N SER A 179 -12.57 16.33 -29.47
CA SER A 179 -11.33 16.81 -28.84
C SER A 179 -10.72 15.73 -28.00
N ALA A 180 -9.46 15.94 -27.58
CA ALA A 180 -8.81 15.01 -26.68
C ALA A 180 -9.50 14.99 -25.31
N ALA A 181 -9.65 13.81 -24.77
CA ALA A 181 -10.20 13.58 -23.43
C ALA A 181 -9.27 12.76 -22.55
N ARG A 182 -9.45 12.85 -21.25
CA ARG A 182 -8.73 12.06 -20.25
C ARG A 182 -9.67 11.59 -19.16
N SER A 183 -9.47 10.36 -18.71
CA SER A 183 -10.20 9.79 -17.58
C SER A 183 -9.23 9.40 -16.47
N TRP A 184 -9.56 9.75 -15.22
CA TRP A 184 -8.87 9.31 -14.00
C TRP A 184 -9.76 8.34 -13.25
N VAL A 185 -9.26 7.14 -13.03
CA VAL A 185 -10.02 6.08 -12.35
C VAL A 185 -10.04 6.34 -10.84
N LEU A 186 -11.22 6.59 -10.31
CA LEU A 186 -11.44 6.77 -8.86
C LEU A 186 -11.55 5.44 -8.12
N ALA A 187 -12.30 4.48 -8.67
CA ALA A 187 -12.55 3.19 -8.05
C ALA A 187 -12.98 2.16 -9.10
N GLY A 188 -12.78 0.89 -8.78
CA GLY A 188 -13.18 -0.23 -9.62
C GLY A 188 -12.20 -0.55 -10.74
N LYS A 189 -12.71 -1.32 -11.71
CA LYS A 189 -11.94 -1.84 -12.84
C LYS A 189 -12.76 -1.73 -14.13
N GLY A 190 -12.13 -1.23 -15.20
CA GLY A 190 -12.74 -1.15 -16.53
C GLY A 190 -11.70 -1.37 -17.63
N THR A 191 -12.12 -1.94 -18.76
CA THR A 191 -11.28 -2.16 -19.94
C THR A 191 -11.63 -1.15 -21.02
N HIS A 192 -10.63 -0.40 -21.45
CA HIS A 192 -10.76 0.59 -22.52
C HIS A 192 -10.28 -0.02 -23.82
N HIS A 193 -11.20 -0.06 -24.80
CA HIS A 193 -10.95 -0.57 -26.14
C HIS A 193 -10.77 0.60 -27.11
N ALA A 194 -9.77 0.53 -27.99
CA ALA A 194 -9.57 1.45 -29.10
C ALA A 194 -9.71 0.73 -30.42
N TYR A 195 -10.40 1.36 -31.36
CA TYR A 195 -10.71 0.76 -32.65
C TYR A 195 -9.99 1.48 -33.79
N GLU A 196 -9.41 0.72 -34.70
CA GLU A 196 -9.01 1.20 -36.01
C GLU A 196 -10.19 1.04 -36.99
N VAL A 197 -10.54 2.14 -37.68
CA VAL A 197 -11.73 2.19 -38.52
C VAL A 197 -11.34 2.54 -39.94
N ARG A 198 -11.69 1.65 -40.87
CA ARG A 198 -11.49 1.86 -42.31
C ARG A 198 -12.83 2.06 -43.03
N GLU A 199 -13.02 3.20 -43.68
CA GLU A 199 -14.16 3.43 -44.55
C GLU A 199 -14.13 2.49 -45.75
N LEU A 200 -15.30 1.98 -46.15
CA LEU A 200 -15.44 0.99 -47.23
C LEU A 200 -16.02 1.64 -48.51
N GLU A 201 -15.44 1.30 -49.65
CA GLU A 201 -16.02 1.66 -50.94
C GLU A 201 -17.21 0.77 -51.28
N HIS A 202 -18.05 1.17 -52.23
CA HIS A 202 -19.25 0.46 -52.64
C HIS A 202 -19.05 -0.99 -53.02
N THR A 203 -17.84 -1.34 -53.48
CA THR A 203 -17.44 -2.72 -53.87
C THR A 203 -17.07 -3.59 -52.69
N GLU A 204 -16.82 -3.03 -51.48
CA GLU A 204 -16.38 -3.69 -50.27
C GLU A 204 -17.47 -3.82 -49.20
N LEU A 205 -18.70 -3.42 -49.46
CA LEU A 205 -19.79 -3.38 -48.45
C LEU A 205 -20.08 -4.73 -47.78
N ALA A 206 -19.67 -5.84 -48.41
CA ALA A 206 -19.78 -7.19 -47.79
C ALA A 206 -18.83 -7.40 -46.60
N LEU A 207 -17.81 -6.55 -46.45
CA LEU A 207 -16.86 -6.55 -45.30
C LEU A 207 -17.29 -5.57 -44.20
N ALA A 208 -18.40 -4.86 -44.36
CA ALA A 208 -18.83 -3.90 -43.39
C ALA A 208 -19.20 -4.56 -42.05
N THR A 209 -18.69 -3.99 -40.96
CA THR A 209 -19.00 -4.42 -39.58
C THR A 209 -19.94 -3.42 -38.90
N HIS A 210 -19.79 -2.12 -39.19
CA HIS A 210 -20.53 -1.02 -38.57
C HIS A 210 -20.95 0.05 -39.57
N ALA A 211 -22.00 0.80 -39.21
CA ALA A 211 -22.40 2.06 -39.83
C ALA A 211 -21.97 3.24 -38.94
N VAL A 212 -21.60 4.38 -39.55
CA VAL A 212 -21.21 5.58 -38.84
C VAL A 212 -22.42 6.53 -38.73
N TYR A 213 -22.70 6.95 -37.49
CA TYR A 213 -23.69 7.96 -37.19
C TYR A 213 -23.02 9.27 -36.74
N GLY A 214 -23.45 10.41 -37.20
CA GLY A 214 -22.96 11.72 -36.85
C GLY A 214 -23.99 12.51 -36.06
N SER A 215 -23.59 13.52 -35.30
CA SER A 215 -24.52 14.41 -34.61
C SER A 215 -25.33 15.22 -35.63
N ALA A 216 -26.66 15.18 -35.52
CA ALA A 216 -27.59 15.93 -36.33
C ALA A 216 -27.70 17.37 -35.85
N GLY A 217 -26.78 18.24 -36.21
CA GLY A 217 -26.86 19.65 -35.96
C GLY A 217 -25.62 20.35 -35.43
N ASP A 218 -25.44 21.57 -35.86
CA ASP A 218 -24.39 22.48 -35.48
C ASP A 218 -24.54 22.90 -34.01
N GLY A 219 -23.99 22.12 -33.03
CA GLY A 219 -23.81 22.66 -31.70
C GLY A 219 -24.45 21.93 -30.51
N GLY A 220 -24.83 20.68 -30.61
CA GLY A 220 -25.33 19.91 -29.45
C GLY A 220 -24.26 19.17 -28.69
N ASP A 221 -24.11 19.44 -27.39
CA ASP A 221 -23.30 18.67 -26.46
C ASP A 221 -23.72 17.21 -26.45
N GLU A 222 -22.83 16.26 -26.73
CA GLU A 222 -23.12 14.81 -26.55
C GLU A 222 -23.52 14.42 -25.12
N GLU A 223 -23.26 15.27 -24.14
CA GLU A 223 -23.59 15.03 -22.74
C GLU A 223 -24.79 15.87 -22.22
N SER A 224 -25.25 16.91 -22.90
CA SER A 224 -26.21 17.86 -22.29
C SER A 224 -27.66 17.79 -22.77
N THR A 225 -28.00 17.23 -23.90
CA THR A 225 -29.43 17.07 -24.31
C THR A 225 -29.54 16.06 -25.45
N GLY A 226 -30.57 15.21 -25.46
CA GLY A 226 -30.81 14.17 -26.46
C GLY A 226 -30.74 14.63 -27.92
N GLY A 227 -29.50 14.79 -28.43
CA GLY A 227 -29.22 15.01 -29.83
C GLY A 227 -29.47 13.71 -30.59
N GLU A 228 -30.32 13.79 -31.62
CA GLU A 228 -30.52 12.69 -32.56
C GLU A 228 -29.22 12.55 -33.40
N PHE A 229 -28.66 11.30 -33.41
CA PHE A 229 -27.61 10.96 -34.34
C PHE A 229 -28.22 10.53 -35.67
N GLU A 230 -27.73 11.09 -36.76
CA GLU A 230 -28.19 10.76 -38.12
C GLU A 230 -27.22 9.76 -38.77
N ASP A 231 -27.79 8.81 -39.52
CA ASP A 231 -27.04 7.90 -40.35
C ASP A 231 -26.30 8.69 -41.44
N THR A 232 -24.96 8.62 -41.41
CA THR A 232 -24.11 9.29 -42.42
C THR A 232 -24.03 8.55 -43.73
N ALA A 233 -24.67 7.37 -43.83
CA ALA A 233 -24.56 6.44 -44.95
C ALA A 233 -23.11 5.92 -45.18
N VAL A 234 -22.21 6.14 -44.24
CA VAL A 234 -20.83 5.63 -44.29
C VAL A 234 -20.75 4.28 -43.63
N MET A 235 -20.29 3.26 -44.35
CA MET A 235 -20.06 1.92 -43.85
C MET A 235 -18.57 1.70 -43.59
N VAL A 236 -18.25 1.02 -42.52
CA VAL A 236 -16.85 0.82 -42.06
C VAL A 236 -16.58 -0.60 -41.64
N CYS A 237 -15.31 -0.99 -41.75
CA CYS A 237 -14.74 -2.12 -41.03
C CYS A 237 -14.01 -1.57 -39.80
N ALA A 238 -14.45 -1.96 -38.61
CA ALA A 238 -13.85 -1.56 -37.34
C ALA A 238 -13.21 -2.80 -36.69
N GLU A 239 -11.93 -2.67 -36.32
CA GLU A 239 -11.12 -3.70 -35.67
C GLU A 239 -10.64 -3.19 -34.32
N ASP A 240 -10.78 -4.01 -33.28
CA ASP A 240 -10.24 -3.71 -31.94
C ASP A 240 -8.71 -3.89 -31.98
N ILE A 241 -8.00 -2.78 -31.87
CA ILE A 241 -6.52 -2.77 -31.95
C ILE A 241 -5.85 -2.73 -30.58
N ARG A 242 -6.61 -2.42 -29.54
CA ARG A 242 -6.05 -2.24 -28.20
C ARG A 242 -7.14 -2.37 -27.15
N ALA A 243 -6.90 -3.22 -26.16
CA ALA A 243 -7.73 -3.40 -24.98
C ALA A 243 -6.89 -3.30 -23.71
N ASP A 244 -6.95 -2.16 -23.01
CA ASP A 244 -6.19 -1.93 -21.79
C ASP A 244 -7.13 -1.87 -20.60
N THR A 245 -6.76 -2.57 -19.51
CA THR A 245 -7.51 -2.55 -18.26
C THR A 245 -6.95 -1.51 -17.31
N TYR A 246 -7.83 -0.65 -16.78
CA TYR A 246 -7.51 0.41 -15.84
C TYR A 246 -8.19 0.17 -14.50
N THR A 247 -7.45 0.44 -13.44
CA THR A 247 -7.90 0.30 -12.05
C THR A 247 -7.68 1.59 -11.27
N ARG A 248 -8.12 1.65 -10.03
CA ARG A 248 -7.98 2.83 -9.15
C ARG A 248 -6.59 3.46 -9.24
N ASN A 249 -6.56 4.80 -9.28
CA ASN A 249 -5.36 5.65 -9.39
C ASN A 249 -4.60 5.56 -10.72
N MET A 250 -5.18 4.94 -11.74
CA MET A 250 -4.67 5.01 -13.11
C MET A 250 -5.40 6.09 -13.90
N SER A 251 -4.79 6.57 -14.98
CA SER A 251 -5.45 7.46 -15.94
C SER A 251 -5.19 6.99 -17.37
N TYR A 252 -6.11 7.31 -18.27
CA TYR A 252 -5.94 7.06 -19.69
C TYR A 252 -6.42 8.27 -20.51
N ALA A 253 -5.73 8.50 -21.62
CA ALA A 253 -6.09 9.54 -22.58
C ALA A 253 -6.82 8.92 -23.77
N VAL A 254 -7.83 9.63 -24.25
CA VAL A 254 -8.56 9.32 -25.48
C VAL A 254 -8.22 10.42 -26.49
N PRO A 255 -7.44 10.12 -27.54
CA PRO A 255 -7.14 11.10 -28.58
C PRO A 255 -8.41 11.52 -29.32
N ALA A 256 -8.43 12.75 -29.83
CA ALA A 256 -9.53 13.22 -30.66
C ALA A 256 -9.73 12.33 -31.89
N ASN A 257 -10.97 12.12 -32.30
CA ASN A 257 -11.36 11.31 -33.47
C ASN A 257 -10.91 9.82 -33.45
N VAL A 258 -10.54 9.28 -32.27
CA VAL A 258 -10.28 7.85 -32.10
C VAL A 258 -11.55 7.19 -31.56
N TYR A 259 -12.04 6.17 -32.26
CA TYR A 259 -13.17 5.37 -31.78
C TYR A 259 -12.77 4.50 -30.60
N HIS A 260 -13.56 4.53 -29.54
CA HIS A 260 -13.26 3.84 -28.32
C HIS A 260 -14.53 3.40 -27.58
N ARG A 261 -14.37 2.44 -26.66
CA ARG A 261 -15.42 1.95 -25.77
C ARG A 261 -14.79 1.59 -24.41
N THR A 262 -15.48 1.88 -23.33
CA THR A 262 -15.12 1.37 -22.00
C THR A 262 -16.06 0.23 -21.64
N GLU A 263 -15.50 -0.96 -21.43
CA GLU A 263 -16.22 -2.15 -21.02
C GLU A 263 -16.02 -2.37 -19.51
N VAL A 264 -17.15 -2.56 -18.81
CA VAL A 264 -17.20 -2.85 -17.37
C VAL A 264 -18.05 -4.10 -17.18
N ASP A 265 -17.55 -5.07 -16.41
CA ASP A 265 -18.27 -6.29 -16.07
C ASP A 265 -19.64 -5.95 -15.45
N PRO A 266 -20.74 -6.64 -15.80
CA PRO A 266 -22.07 -6.36 -15.26
C PRO A 266 -22.17 -6.32 -13.73
N ASP A 267 -21.35 -7.09 -13.04
CA ASP A 267 -21.34 -7.21 -11.58
C ASP A 267 -20.24 -6.32 -10.93
N GLU A 268 -19.56 -5.45 -11.72
CA GLU A 268 -18.53 -4.55 -11.20
C GLU A 268 -19.02 -3.09 -11.15
N ILE A 269 -18.50 -2.35 -10.16
CA ILE A 269 -18.65 -0.90 -10.09
C ILE A 269 -17.36 -0.28 -10.63
N PHE A 270 -17.50 0.75 -11.47
CA PHE A 270 -16.37 1.49 -12.00
C PHE A 270 -16.67 2.98 -11.97
N ALA A 271 -15.74 3.80 -11.52
CA ALA A 271 -15.93 5.24 -11.43
C ALA A 271 -14.72 6.02 -11.92
N THR A 272 -14.97 7.07 -12.73
CA THR A 272 -13.91 7.94 -13.28
C THR A 272 -14.29 9.41 -13.18
N LEU A 273 -13.27 10.26 -13.05
CA LEU A 273 -13.38 11.68 -13.41
C LEU A 273 -12.98 11.81 -14.87
N PHE A 274 -13.89 12.30 -15.69
CA PHE A 274 -13.71 12.54 -17.11
C PHE A 274 -13.46 14.02 -17.38
N HIS A 275 -12.50 14.35 -18.23
CA HIS A 275 -12.21 15.71 -18.69
C HIS A 275 -12.02 15.72 -20.20
N LEU A 276 -12.87 16.45 -20.89
CA LEU A 276 -12.73 16.82 -22.30
C LEU A 276 -12.18 18.24 -22.37
N ASP A 277 -11.16 18.49 -23.21
CA ASP A 277 -10.57 19.82 -23.41
C ASP A 277 -10.30 20.09 -24.89
N ALA A 278 -10.97 21.10 -25.41
CA ALA A 278 -10.82 21.60 -26.78
C ALA A 278 -9.73 22.69 -26.90
N ALA A 279 -8.90 22.94 -25.90
CA ALA A 279 -7.84 23.97 -25.95
C ALA A 279 -6.87 23.76 -27.14
N ASN A 280 -6.69 22.51 -27.58
CA ASN A 280 -5.88 22.13 -28.74
C ASN A 280 -6.70 22.11 -30.07
N GLY A 281 -7.90 22.62 -30.07
CA GLY A 281 -8.79 22.68 -31.23
C GLY A 281 -9.75 21.50 -31.32
N VAL A 282 -10.85 21.74 -32.09
CA VAL A 282 -11.84 20.72 -32.46
C VAL A 282 -11.40 20.10 -33.79
N VAL A 283 -11.21 18.78 -33.81
CA VAL A 283 -10.68 18.06 -34.97
C VAL A 283 -11.81 17.59 -35.91
N ALA A 284 -12.91 17.10 -35.36
CA ALA A 284 -14.05 16.58 -36.13
C ALA A 284 -15.31 16.61 -35.26
N ALA A 285 -16.49 16.48 -35.88
CA ALA A 285 -17.74 16.25 -35.16
C ALA A 285 -17.72 14.87 -34.49
N PRO A 286 -18.36 14.71 -33.31
CA PRO A 286 -18.46 13.42 -32.65
C PRO A 286 -19.20 12.40 -33.52
N ARG A 287 -18.69 11.16 -33.51
CA ARG A 287 -19.26 10.07 -34.31
C ARG A 287 -19.45 8.81 -33.46
N VAL A 288 -20.43 8.00 -33.85
CA VAL A 288 -20.74 6.73 -33.20
C VAL A 288 -20.73 5.59 -34.20
N LEU A 289 -20.18 4.45 -33.81
CA LEU A 289 -20.27 3.20 -34.57
C LEU A 289 -21.47 2.39 -34.08
N VAL A 290 -22.33 2.00 -35.00
CA VAL A 290 -23.47 1.10 -34.76
C VAL A 290 -23.28 -0.15 -35.57
N PRO A 291 -23.33 -1.37 -34.95
CA PRO A 291 -23.25 -2.63 -35.68
C PRO A 291 -24.33 -2.71 -36.74
N ILE A 292 -24.05 -3.28 -37.93
CA ILE A 292 -24.99 -3.35 -39.10
C ILE A 292 -26.32 -4.01 -38.74
N ASN A 293 -26.34 -4.90 -37.77
CA ASN A 293 -27.55 -5.59 -37.31
C ASN A 293 -28.23 -4.92 -36.11
N GLY A 294 -27.75 -3.73 -35.68
CA GLY A 294 -28.22 -3.01 -34.52
C GLY A 294 -29.42 -2.12 -34.85
N ALA A 295 -30.38 -1.97 -33.97
CA ALA A 295 -31.51 -1.04 -34.10
C ALA A 295 -31.06 0.34 -33.63
N GLY A 296 -30.75 1.26 -34.54
CA GLY A 296 -30.14 2.56 -34.34
C GLY A 296 -30.95 3.59 -33.52
N CYS A 297 -31.32 3.29 -32.28
CA CYS A 297 -31.95 4.24 -31.36
C CYS A 297 -30.94 4.66 -30.25
N LEU A 298 -30.48 5.91 -30.28
CA LEU A 298 -29.48 6.50 -29.42
C LEU A 298 -30.08 7.39 -28.30
N GLU A 299 -31.31 7.13 -27.88
CA GLU A 299 -31.95 7.91 -26.81
C GLU A 299 -31.26 7.70 -25.45
N ARG A 300 -30.85 8.82 -24.83
CA ARG A 300 -30.51 8.85 -23.40
C ARG A 300 -31.78 8.69 -22.59
N THR A 301 -31.72 7.83 -21.57
CA THR A 301 -32.81 7.67 -20.62
C THR A 301 -32.49 8.42 -19.35
N ARG A 302 -33.37 9.38 -18.95
CA ARG A 302 -33.29 9.90 -17.57
C ARG A 302 -33.48 8.75 -16.61
N ASP A 303 -32.60 8.62 -15.65
CA ASP A 303 -32.75 7.66 -14.54
C ASP A 303 -33.95 8.14 -13.70
N PRO A 304 -35.01 7.35 -13.51
CA PRO A 304 -36.25 7.79 -12.83
C PRO A 304 -36.06 7.96 -11.32
N GLY A 305 -35.09 8.80 -10.89
CA GLY A 305 -35.01 9.32 -9.52
C GLY A 305 -34.50 8.33 -8.45
N GLN A 306 -33.96 7.17 -8.82
CA GLN A 306 -33.39 6.21 -7.87
C GLN A 306 -31.92 6.51 -7.52
N ASN A 307 -31.16 7.16 -8.42
CA ASN A 307 -29.75 7.43 -8.25
C ASN A 307 -29.48 8.93 -8.10
N THR A 308 -29.28 9.39 -6.88
CA THR A 308 -28.84 10.77 -6.60
C THR A 308 -27.32 10.88 -6.65
N ALA A 309 -26.78 12.08 -6.91
CA ALA A 309 -25.33 12.33 -6.86
C ALA A 309 -24.73 11.95 -5.50
N ALA A 310 -25.42 12.23 -4.39
CA ALA A 310 -25.02 11.82 -3.06
C ALA A 310 -24.90 10.29 -2.90
N ARG A 311 -25.83 9.52 -3.49
CA ARG A 311 -25.73 8.06 -3.52
C ARG A 311 -24.51 7.58 -4.31
N LEU A 312 -24.26 8.18 -5.48
CA LEU A 312 -23.09 7.85 -6.31
C LEU A 312 -21.78 8.13 -5.57
N VAL A 313 -21.67 9.29 -4.90
CA VAL A 313 -20.52 9.59 -4.03
C VAL A 313 -20.36 8.53 -2.95
N GLY A 314 -21.46 8.16 -2.25
CA GLY A 314 -21.41 7.11 -1.24
C GLY A 314 -20.92 5.75 -1.77
N VAL A 315 -21.35 5.37 -2.99
CA VAL A 315 -20.85 4.15 -3.67
C VAL A 315 -19.37 4.25 -3.97
N VAL A 316 -18.91 5.36 -4.55
CA VAL A 316 -17.50 5.58 -4.90
C VAL A 316 -16.62 5.57 -3.65
N ASP A 317 -16.98 6.31 -2.59
CA ASP A 317 -16.23 6.38 -1.35
C ASP A 317 -16.15 5.01 -0.66
N THR A 318 -17.28 4.29 -0.61
CA THR A 318 -17.33 2.97 0.00
C THR A 318 -16.44 1.98 -0.76
N LEU A 319 -16.50 1.98 -2.10
CA LEU A 319 -15.65 1.11 -2.92
C LEU A 319 -14.16 1.49 -2.79
N ARG A 320 -13.82 2.79 -2.81
CA ARG A 320 -12.44 3.26 -2.57
C ARG A 320 -11.90 2.77 -1.23
N ARG A 321 -12.71 2.91 -0.16
CA ARG A 321 -12.33 2.42 1.17
C ARG A 321 -12.14 0.91 1.18
N PHE A 322 -13.05 0.16 0.56
CA PHE A 322 -12.92 -1.29 0.40
C PHE A 322 -11.61 -1.68 -0.30
N GLU A 323 -11.32 -1.08 -1.45
CA GLU A 323 -10.11 -1.36 -2.23
C GLU A 323 -8.82 -1.00 -1.49
N LEU A 324 -8.82 0.09 -0.72
CA LEU A 324 -7.69 0.48 0.14
C LEU A 324 -7.43 -0.56 1.22
N LEU A 325 -8.49 -1.04 1.90
CA LEU A 325 -8.38 -2.05 2.94
C LEU A 325 -7.90 -3.40 2.38
N ILE A 326 -8.38 -3.81 1.21
CA ILE A 326 -7.89 -5.01 0.51
C ILE A 326 -6.42 -4.85 0.13
N GLN A 327 -6.03 -3.70 -0.43
CA GLN A 327 -4.64 -3.41 -0.78
C GLN A 327 -3.74 -3.40 0.45
N GLU A 328 -4.15 -2.75 1.54
CA GLU A 328 -3.43 -2.73 2.81
C GLU A 328 -3.27 -4.13 3.37
N GLY A 329 -4.34 -4.93 3.40
CA GLY A 329 -4.27 -6.31 3.85
C GLY A 329 -3.28 -7.15 3.06
N ARG A 330 -3.25 -7.01 1.73
CA ARG A 330 -2.30 -7.71 0.84
C ARG A 330 -0.86 -7.24 1.06
N GLN A 331 -0.64 -5.94 1.20
CA GLN A 331 0.68 -5.37 1.46
C GLN A 331 1.23 -5.88 2.79
N ARG A 332 0.45 -5.78 3.88
CA ARG A 332 0.85 -6.26 5.20
C ARG A 332 1.11 -7.76 5.24
N ALA A 333 0.30 -8.54 4.52
CA ALA A 333 0.58 -9.96 4.34
C ALA A 333 1.88 -10.22 3.57
N GLY A 334 2.24 -9.38 2.61
CA GLY A 334 3.53 -9.41 1.93
C GLY A 334 4.71 -9.13 2.87
N GLU A 335 4.51 -8.25 3.84
CA GLU A 335 5.46 -7.90 4.90
C GLU A 335 5.44 -8.90 6.07
N ALA A 336 4.62 -9.96 5.99
CA ALA A 336 4.35 -10.98 7.00
C ALA A 336 3.76 -10.40 8.32
N GLU A 337 3.02 -9.30 8.24
CA GLU A 337 2.26 -8.68 9.34
C GLU A 337 0.84 -9.25 9.40
N TRP A 338 0.73 -10.51 9.83
CA TRP A 338 -0.48 -11.33 9.64
C TRP A 338 -1.71 -10.81 10.37
N GLU A 339 -1.56 -10.37 11.62
CA GLU A 339 -2.67 -9.85 12.44
C GLU A 339 -3.20 -8.55 11.87
N SER A 340 -2.31 -7.63 11.47
CA SER A 340 -2.68 -6.37 10.82
C SER A 340 -3.34 -6.61 9.47
N ALA A 341 -2.80 -7.55 8.68
CA ALA A 341 -3.39 -7.97 7.42
C ALA A 341 -4.82 -8.50 7.61
N GLN A 342 -5.03 -9.40 8.59
CA GLN A 342 -6.37 -9.94 8.89
C GLN A 342 -7.33 -8.86 9.40
N ARG A 343 -6.84 -7.88 10.16
CA ARG A 343 -7.66 -6.75 10.65
C ARG A 343 -8.15 -5.91 9.47
N ALA A 344 -7.26 -5.48 8.60
CA ALA A 344 -7.62 -4.71 7.41
C ALA A 344 -8.68 -5.43 6.54
N ILE A 345 -8.56 -6.76 6.38
CA ILE A 345 -9.55 -7.52 5.62
C ILE A 345 -10.88 -7.67 6.38
N ARG A 346 -10.86 -7.81 7.72
CA ARG A 346 -12.12 -7.79 8.50
C ARG A 346 -12.81 -6.44 8.39
N ASP A 347 -12.07 -5.34 8.43
CA ASP A 347 -12.62 -4.00 8.21
C ASP A 347 -13.23 -3.89 6.79
N ALA A 348 -12.61 -4.51 5.77
CA ALA A 348 -13.20 -4.59 4.42
C ALA A 348 -14.51 -5.41 4.39
N ILE A 349 -14.59 -6.52 5.15
CA ILE A 349 -15.83 -7.32 5.32
C ILE A 349 -16.91 -6.45 6.00
N ASP A 350 -16.56 -5.70 7.04
CA ASP A 350 -17.48 -4.82 7.76
C ASP A 350 -18.00 -3.70 6.84
N VAL A 351 -17.13 -3.16 5.98
CA VAL A 351 -17.54 -2.18 4.94
C VAL A 351 -18.59 -2.76 4.00
N CYS A 352 -18.50 -4.03 3.61
CA CYS A 352 -19.49 -4.68 2.73
C CYS A 352 -20.76 -5.12 3.49
N SER A 353 -20.65 -5.50 4.77
CA SER A 353 -21.72 -6.13 5.55
C SER A 353 -22.57 -5.13 6.32
N SER A 354 -22.10 -3.89 6.51
CA SER A 354 -22.84 -2.86 7.25
C SER A 354 -24.16 -2.52 6.57
N PRO A 355 -25.30 -2.49 7.26
CA PRO A 355 -26.60 -2.11 6.68
C PRO A 355 -26.63 -0.70 6.08
N ALA A 356 -25.74 0.18 6.53
CA ALA A 356 -25.59 1.53 6.01
C ALA A 356 -24.65 1.62 4.79
N SER A 357 -23.99 0.54 4.42
CA SER A 357 -23.04 0.49 3.32
C SER A 357 -23.72 0.57 1.96
N ALA A 358 -23.13 1.34 1.06
CA ALA A 358 -23.55 1.37 -0.34
C ALA A 358 -23.25 0.04 -1.08
N LEU A 359 -22.40 -0.83 -0.51
CA LEU A 359 -22.05 -2.16 -1.06
C LEU A 359 -22.77 -3.32 -0.38
N VAL A 360 -23.72 -3.08 0.53
CA VAL A 360 -24.38 -4.12 1.32
C VAL A 360 -25.10 -5.20 0.48
N HIS A 361 -25.54 -4.87 -0.71
CA HIS A 361 -26.19 -5.80 -1.63
C HIS A 361 -25.26 -6.41 -2.68
N GLU A 362 -24.00 -5.99 -2.70
CA GLU A 362 -23.00 -6.40 -3.69
C GLU A 362 -22.21 -7.62 -3.17
N GLN A 363 -22.80 -8.81 -3.26
CA GLN A 363 -22.24 -10.07 -2.75
C GLN A 363 -20.82 -10.35 -3.27
N ARG A 364 -20.47 -9.87 -4.46
CA ARG A 364 -19.15 -10.05 -5.06
C ARG A 364 -18.03 -9.46 -4.20
N TYR A 365 -18.18 -8.23 -3.69
CA TYR A 365 -17.15 -7.57 -2.87
C TYR A 365 -16.97 -8.27 -1.53
N LEU A 366 -18.06 -8.70 -0.91
CA LEU A 366 -18.01 -9.53 0.29
C LEU A 366 -17.25 -10.84 0.03
N ALA A 367 -17.55 -11.52 -1.08
CA ALA A 367 -16.86 -12.75 -1.45
C ALA A 367 -15.36 -12.54 -1.69
N ILE A 368 -14.96 -11.44 -2.32
CA ILE A 368 -13.56 -11.06 -2.51
C ILE A 368 -12.85 -10.89 -1.14
N ALA A 369 -13.45 -10.13 -0.21
CA ALA A 369 -12.86 -9.90 1.11
C ALA A 369 -12.74 -11.19 1.93
N VAL A 370 -13.77 -12.04 1.92
CA VAL A 370 -13.75 -13.34 2.62
C VAL A 370 -12.71 -14.28 2.02
N ALA A 371 -12.58 -14.30 0.70
CA ALA A 371 -11.54 -15.08 0.01
C ALA A 371 -10.12 -14.61 0.40
N GLU A 372 -9.89 -13.29 0.47
CA GLU A 372 -8.62 -12.74 0.94
C GLU A 372 -8.35 -13.06 2.40
N LEU A 373 -9.36 -13.06 3.29
CA LEU A 373 -9.19 -13.49 4.67
C LEU A 373 -8.74 -14.95 4.76
N GLY A 374 -9.32 -15.82 3.93
CA GLY A 374 -8.90 -17.21 3.80
C GLY A 374 -7.46 -17.35 3.33
N ASN A 375 -7.08 -16.60 2.29
CA ASN A 375 -5.73 -16.59 1.75
C ASN A 375 -4.69 -16.10 2.78
N ILE A 376 -4.96 -15.01 3.49
CA ILE A 376 -4.07 -14.48 4.54
C ILE A 376 -3.98 -15.45 5.70
N SER A 377 -5.10 -16.07 6.11
CA SER A 377 -5.10 -17.10 7.17
C SER A 377 -4.25 -18.30 6.77
N ARG A 378 -4.31 -18.74 5.51
CA ARG A 378 -3.44 -19.79 4.97
C ARG A 378 -1.95 -19.41 5.03
N ARG A 379 -1.60 -18.22 4.55
CA ARG A 379 -0.22 -17.73 4.56
C ARG A 379 0.33 -17.55 5.97
N PHE A 380 -0.52 -17.21 6.93
CA PHE A 380 -0.18 -17.16 8.35
C PHE A 380 -0.03 -18.56 8.99
N GLY A 381 -0.29 -19.65 8.26
CA GLY A 381 -0.23 -21.01 8.77
C GLY A 381 -1.50 -21.50 9.46
N HIS A 382 -2.55 -20.69 9.53
CA HIS A 382 -3.85 -21.06 10.13
C HIS A 382 -4.73 -21.82 9.10
N TYR A 383 -4.23 -22.96 8.62
CA TYR A 383 -4.85 -23.69 7.51
C TYR A 383 -6.25 -24.21 7.81
N ASP A 384 -6.53 -24.73 9.03
CA ASP A 384 -7.87 -25.19 9.39
C ASP A 384 -8.90 -24.06 9.37
N ARG A 385 -8.54 -22.88 9.90
CA ARG A 385 -9.38 -21.70 9.85
C ARG A 385 -9.62 -21.23 8.42
N ALA A 386 -8.56 -21.17 7.61
CA ALA A 386 -8.64 -20.79 6.21
C ALA A 386 -9.55 -21.76 5.43
N ARG A 387 -9.41 -23.07 5.68
CA ARG A 387 -10.26 -24.10 5.09
C ARG A 387 -11.75 -23.86 5.40
N THR A 388 -12.08 -23.66 6.68
CA THR A 388 -13.48 -23.43 7.11
C THR A 388 -14.07 -22.20 6.42
N ILE A 389 -13.33 -21.08 6.41
CA ILE A 389 -13.77 -19.83 5.77
C ILE A 389 -14.09 -20.05 4.28
N LEU A 390 -13.20 -20.72 3.54
CA LEU A 390 -13.39 -20.92 2.10
C LEU A 390 -14.43 -21.99 1.77
N GLU A 391 -14.60 -23.02 2.62
CA GLU A 391 -15.64 -24.04 2.47
C GLU A 391 -17.05 -23.44 2.65
N GLU A 392 -17.25 -22.58 3.66
CA GLU A 392 -18.48 -21.83 3.87
C GLU A 392 -18.77 -20.90 2.67
N LEU A 393 -17.76 -20.19 2.18
CA LEU A 393 -17.89 -19.30 1.04
C LEU A 393 -18.28 -20.06 -0.23
N LEU A 394 -17.59 -21.16 -0.56
CA LEU A 394 -17.89 -22.00 -1.73
C LEU A 394 -19.31 -22.56 -1.65
N SER A 395 -19.79 -22.92 -0.45
CA SER A 395 -21.16 -23.42 -0.24
C SER A 395 -22.23 -22.35 -0.48
N ALA A 396 -21.90 -21.08 -0.31
CA ALA A 396 -22.79 -19.94 -0.54
C ALA A 396 -22.80 -19.46 -2.00
N MET A 397 -21.80 -19.83 -2.80
CA MET A 397 -21.68 -19.39 -4.21
C MET A 397 -22.56 -20.23 -5.13
N ALA A 398 -23.51 -19.58 -5.79
CA ALA A 398 -24.53 -20.27 -6.58
C ALA A 398 -24.13 -20.54 -8.06
N LYS A 399 -23.12 -19.85 -8.60
CA LYS A 399 -22.76 -19.91 -10.02
C LYS A 399 -21.26 -20.02 -10.25
N PRO A 400 -20.81 -20.81 -11.29
CA PRO A 400 -19.43 -20.78 -11.75
C PRO A 400 -19.02 -19.37 -12.17
N SER A 401 -17.87 -18.93 -11.71
CA SER A 401 -17.29 -17.61 -12.03
C SER A 401 -15.76 -17.68 -11.88
N LEU A 402 -15.05 -16.67 -12.40
CA LEU A 402 -13.60 -16.57 -12.20
C LEU A 402 -13.25 -16.56 -10.71
N LEU A 403 -14.01 -15.82 -9.90
CA LEU A 403 -13.81 -15.78 -8.45
C LEU A 403 -14.04 -17.16 -7.81
N CYS A 404 -15.07 -17.90 -8.23
CA CYS A 404 -15.32 -19.26 -7.75
C CYS A 404 -14.14 -20.20 -8.08
N ALA A 405 -13.60 -20.12 -9.31
CA ALA A 405 -12.43 -20.89 -9.71
C ALA A 405 -11.16 -20.50 -8.88
N GLU A 406 -10.96 -19.21 -8.59
CA GLU A 406 -9.88 -18.76 -7.69
C GLU A 406 -10.00 -19.36 -6.29
N ILE A 407 -11.20 -19.32 -5.71
CA ILE A 407 -11.47 -19.85 -4.36
C ILE A 407 -11.25 -21.37 -4.32
N TYR A 408 -11.72 -22.13 -5.32
CA TYR A 408 -11.40 -23.56 -5.42
C TYR A 408 -9.89 -23.83 -5.46
N GLY A 409 -9.13 -22.97 -6.15
CA GLY A 409 -7.68 -23.07 -6.19
C GLY A 409 -7.02 -22.87 -4.83
N GLU A 410 -7.43 -21.83 -4.09
CA GLU A 410 -6.93 -21.57 -2.74
C GLU A 410 -7.36 -22.67 -1.76
N PHE A 411 -8.61 -23.13 -1.82
CA PHE A 411 -9.10 -24.24 -1.01
C PHE A 411 -8.31 -25.53 -1.26
N GLY A 412 -8.03 -25.86 -2.52
CA GLY A 412 -7.22 -27.01 -2.87
C GLY A 412 -5.80 -26.93 -2.35
N VAL A 413 -5.17 -25.74 -2.40
CA VAL A 413 -3.83 -25.50 -1.81
C VAL A 413 -3.86 -25.69 -0.29
N ILE A 414 -4.89 -25.18 0.41
CA ILE A 414 -5.07 -25.36 1.84
C ILE A 414 -5.22 -26.82 2.21
N CYS A 415 -6.11 -27.56 1.51
CA CYS A 415 -6.30 -28.98 1.74
C CYS A 415 -5.00 -29.78 1.53
N ARG A 416 -4.18 -29.40 0.53
CA ARG A 416 -2.86 -29.99 0.31
C ARG A 416 -1.92 -29.79 1.50
N HIS A 417 -1.86 -28.56 2.06
CA HIS A 417 -1.04 -28.27 3.23
C HIS A 417 -1.53 -28.98 4.51
N LEU A 418 -2.80 -29.30 4.59
CA LEU A 418 -3.41 -30.10 5.68
C LEU A 418 -3.27 -31.62 5.46
N GLY A 419 -2.58 -32.05 4.41
CA GLY A 419 -2.46 -33.48 4.07
C GLY A 419 -3.75 -34.14 3.55
N ARG A 420 -4.83 -33.36 3.31
CA ARG A 420 -6.12 -33.83 2.77
C ARG A 420 -6.04 -33.90 1.24
N LEU A 421 -5.21 -34.81 0.75
CA LEU A 421 -4.80 -34.83 -0.66
C LEU A 421 -5.93 -35.16 -1.64
N ASP A 422 -6.90 -35.98 -1.26
CA ASP A 422 -8.07 -36.29 -2.12
C ASP A 422 -9.03 -35.11 -2.24
N GLU A 423 -9.27 -34.36 -1.14
CA GLU A 423 -10.05 -33.12 -1.16
C GLU A 423 -9.32 -32.04 -2.01
N ALA A 424 -8.02 -31.94 -1.84
CA ALA A 424 -7.17 -31.04 -2.62
C ALA A 424 -7.26 -31.31 -4.12
N ARG A 425 -7.16 -32.60 -4.50
CA ARG A 425 -7.28 -33.03 -5.90
C ARG A 425 -8.62 -32.66 -6.49
N SER A 426 -9.72 -33.01 -5.80
CA SER A 426 -11.08 -32.70 -6.25
C SER A 426 -11.30 -31.20 -6.45
N ALA A 427 -10.83 -30.35 -5.53
CA ALA A 427 -10.97 -28.92 -5.62
C ALA A 427 -10.16 -28.32 -6.78
N LEU A 428 -8.93 -28.80 -6.99
CA LEU A 428 -8.06 -28.32 -8.06
C LEU A 428 -8.51 -28.80 -9.45
N GLU A 429 -9.13 -30.00 -9.55
CA GLU A 429 -9.82 -30.46 -10.74
C GLU A 429 -11.03 -29.57 -11.08
N ALA A 430 -11.81 -29.15 -10.06
CA ALA A 430 -12.89 -28.18 -10.26
C ALA A 430 -12.37 -26.83 -10.74
N GLN A 431 -11.28 -26.32 -10.15
CA GLN A 431 -10.61 -25.10 -10.63
C GLN A 431 -10.19 -25.25 -12.09
N TYR A 432 -9.51 -26.35 -12.43
CA TYR A 432 -9.02 -26.61 -13.78
C TYR A 432 -10.14 -26.63 -14.81
N ALA A 433 -11.25 -27.35 -14.50
CA ALA A 433 -12.40 -27.45 -15.38
C ALA A 433 -13.05 -26.07 -15.62
N MET A 434 -13.32 -25.30 -14.55
CA MET A 434 -13.90 -23.97 -14.66
C MET A 434 -12.97 -22.99 -15.38
N ALA A 435 -11.66 -23.01 -15.09
CA ALA A 435 -10.70 -22.13 -15.75
C ALA A 435 -10.66 -22.38 -17.27
N ARG A 436 -10.74 -23.64 -17.69
CA ARG A 436 -10.81 -23.98 -19.12
C ARG A 436 -12.12 -23.57 -19.79
N GLU A 437 -13.25 -23.79 -19.11
CA GLU A 437 -14.58 -23.38 -19.60
C GLU A 437 -14.68 -21.87 -19.80
N LEU A 438 -14.09 -21.09 -18.86
CA LEU A 438 -14.08 -19.62 -18.89
C LEU A 438 -12.95 -19.04 -19.75
N GLY A 439 -12.11 -19.86 -20.40
CA GLY A 439 -10.96 -19.37 -21.17
C GLY A 439 -9.87 -18.70 -20.34
N TRP A 440 -9.82 -18.98 -19.02
CA TRP A 440 -8.89 -18.35 -18.10
C TRP A 440 -7.55 -19.11 -18.04
N GLU A 441 -6.66 -18.84 -19.00
CA GLU A 441 -5.36 -19.52 -19.15
C GLU A 441 -4.47 -19.42 -17.90
N ARG A 442 -4.47 -18.26 -17.20
CA ARG A 442 -3.74 -18.10 -15.94
C ARG A 442 -4.24 -19.02 -14.85
N GLY A 443 -5.55 -19.19 -14.74
CA GLY A 443 -6.19 -20.13 -13.82
C GLY A 443 -5.82 -21.57 -14.14
N THR A 444 -5.83 -21.92 -15.41
CA THR A 444 -5.41 -23.24 -15.92
C THR A 444 -3.96 -23.54 -15.54
N CYS A 445 -3.04 -22.59 -15.75
CA CYS A 445 -1.63 -22.71 -15.38
C CYS A 445 -1.45 -22.93 -13.87
N ARG A 446 -2.21 -22.21 -13.02
CA ARG A 446 -2.17 -22.40 -11.56
C ARG A 446 -2.71 -23.76 -11.15
N ALA A 447 -3.86 -24.15 -11.69
CA ALA A 447 -4.53 -25.41 -11.35
C ALA A 447 -3.65 -26.62 -11.69
N VAL A 448 -3.11 -26.69 -12.91
CA VAL A 448 -2.28 -27.80 -13.36
C VAL A 448 -1.00 -27.93 -12.52
N GLY A 449 -0.36 -26.80 -12.15
CA GLY A 449 0.83 -26.84 -11.32
C GLY A 449 0.56 -27.27 -9.86
N ASN A 450 -0.61 -26.98 -9.31
CA ASN A 450 -1.01 -27.44 -7.99
C ASN A 450 -1.48 -28.92 -8.01
N LEU A 451 -2.17 -29.34 -9.07
CA LEU A 451 -2.50 -30.77 -9.30
C LEU A 451 -1.23 -31.62 -9.39
N GLY A 452 -0.21 -31.15 -10.12
CA GLY A 452 1.10 -31.82 -10.19
C GLY A 452 1.72 -32.04 -8.80
N MET A 453 1.62 -31.04 -7.91
CA MET A 453 2.13 -31.21 -6.53
C MET A 453 1.30 -32.17 -5.69
N VAL A 454 -0.03 -32.17 -5.82
CA VAL A 454 -0.89 -33.12 -5.11
C VAL A 454 -0.59 -34.55 -5.59
N ASN A 455 -0.50 -34.78 -6.90
CA ASN A 455 -0.16 -36.09 -7.44
C ASN A 455 1.26 -36.54 -7.05
N TYR A 456 2.23 -35.62 -6.98
CA TYR A 456 3.56 -35.90 -6.43
C TYR A 456 3.48 -36.37 -4.97
N GLN A 457 2.75 -35.66 -4.10
CA GLN A 457 2.60 -36.05 -2.69
C GLN A 457 1.86 -37.38 -2.53
N LEU A 458 0.82 -37.62 -3.32
CA LEU A 458 0.12 -38.91 -3.37
C LEU A 458 1.06 -40.04 -3.83
N SER A 459 1.88 -39.82 -4.86
CA SER A 459 2.86 -40.83 -5.30
C SER A 459 3.87 -41.20 -4.21
N GLN A 460 4.31 -40.23 -3.41
CA GLN A 460 5.23 -40.47 -2.29
C GLN A 460 4.56 -41.29 -1.17
N SER A 461 3.27 -41.07 -0.90
CA SER A 461 2.54 -41.78 0.15
C SER A 461 2.08 -43.17 -0.27
N THR A 462 1.73 -43.37 -1.56
CA THR A 462 1.20 -44.62 -2.10
C THR A 462 2.23 -45.46 -2.82
N HIS A 463 3.40 -44.92 -3.11
CA HIS A 463 4.43 -45.54 -4.00
C HIS A 463 3.91 -45.89 -5.39
N ASP A 464 3.02 -45.00 -5.93
CA ASP A 464 2.41 -45.18 -7.25
C ASP A 464 3.18 -44.41 -8.34
N ASP A 465 3.90 -45.09 -9.19
CA ASP A 465 4.66 -44.50 -10.29
C ASP A 465 3.75 -43.81 -11.33
N GLY A 466 2.50 -44.27 -11.50
CA GLY A 466 1.53 -43.64 -12.41
C GLY A 466 1.13 -42.22 -11.95
N LEU A 467 1.04 -42.01 -10.64
CA LEU A 467 0.83 -40.66 -10.05
C LEU A 467 2.06 -39.77 -10.22
N LEU A 468 3.28 -40.35 -10.10
CA LEU A 468 4.52 -39.60 -10.34
C LEU A 468 4.64 -39.20 -11.82
N ASP A 469 4.22 -40.05 -12.74
CA ASP A 469 4.16 -39.74 -14.17
C ASP A 469 3.13 -38.65 -14.49
N ALA A 470 1.95 -38.70 -13.84
CA ALA A 470 0.95 -37.65 -13.96
C ALA A 470 1.45 -36.32 -13.42
N ALA A 471 2.09 -36.31 -12.24
CA ALA A 471 2.69 -35.12 -11.64
C ALA A 471 3.73 -34.48 -12.56
N THR A 472 4.62 -35.27 -13.15
CA THR A 472 5.65 -34.80 -14.08
C THR A 472 5.03 -34.11 -15.29
N ARG A 473 4.09 -34.77 -15.98
CA ARG A 473 3.39 -34.16 -17.15
C ARG A 473 2.66 -32.88 -16.81
N GLN A 474 1.98 -32.83 -15.68
CA GLN A 474 1.26 -31.61 -15.23
C GLN A 474 2.21 -30.48 -14.92
N LEU A 475 3.38 -30.75 -14.35
CA LEU A 475 4.38 -29.71 -14.06
C LEU A 475 5.10 -29.25 -15.32
N GLU A 476 5.32 -30.13 -16.30
CA GLU A 476 5.79 -29.75 -17.65
C GLU A 476 4.76 -28.83 -18.33
N GLU A 477 3.47 -29.22 -18.35
CA GLU A 477 2.38 -28.39 -18.89
C GLU A 477 2.33 -27.01 -18.22
N ARG A 478 2.52 -26.93 -16.89
CA ARG A 478 2.60 -25.65 -16.18
C ARG A 478 3.73 -24.77 -16.69
N VAL A 479 4.92 -25.33 -16.91
CA VAL A 479 6.09 -24.59 -17.39
C VAL A 479 5.83 -24.08 -18.82
N GLU A 480 5.25 -24.90 -19.68
CA GLU A 480 4.88 -24.51 -21.05
C GLU A 480 3.83 -23.40 -21.08
N LEU A 481 2.76 -23.52 -20.28
CA LEU A 481 1.72 -22.48 -20.17
C LEU A 481 2.29 -21.17 -19.62
N ALA A 482 3.17 -21.20 -18.62
CA ALA A 482 3.80 -20.01 -18.10
C ALA A 482 4.68 -19.31 -19.15
N ARG A 483 5.40 -20.06 -19.99
CA ARG A 483 6.19 -19.53 -21.11
C ARG A 483 5.30 -18.91 -22.19
N SER A 484 4.25 -19.60 -22.61
CA SER A 484 3.29 -19.08 -23.59
C SER A 484 2.65 -17.78 -23.12
N LEU A 485 2.21 -17.72 -21.86
CA LEU A 485 1.66 -16.50 -21.24
C LEU A 485 2.68 -15.35 -21.20
N LYS A 486 3.98 -15.63 -21.07
CA LYS A 486 5.05 -14.62 -21.13
C LYS A 486 5.28 -14.10 -22.54
N GLU A 487 5.20 -14.97 -23.55
CA GLU A 487 5.36 -14.60 -24.96
C GLU A 487 4.23 -13.70 -25.46
N THR A 488 2.99 -13.94 -24.98
CA THR A 488 1.83 -13.11 -25.30
C THR A 488 1.82 -11.77 -24.54
N ALA A 489 2.51 -11.69 -23.38
CA ALA A 489 2.69 -10.48 -22.60
C ALA A 489 3.87 -9.69 -23.16
N ASP A 490 3.59 -8.73 -24.07
CA ASP A 490 4.49 -7.81 -24.79
C ASP A 490 5.89 -7.61 -24.15
N ASN A 491 6.84 -8.43 -24.53
CA ASN A 491 8.32 -8.38 -24.31
C ASN A 491 8.83 -7.59 -23.09
N GLY A 492 8.45 -8.02 -21.87
CA GLY A 492 9.05 -7.51 -20.63
C GLY A 492 8.50 -6.18 -20.12
N LYS A 493 7.49 -5.59 -20.74
CA LYS A 493 6.83 -4.34 -20.33
C LYS A 493 5.50 -4.56 -19.59
N ALA A 494 4.97 -5.77 -19.60
CA ALA A 494 3.71 -6.06 -18.89
C ALA A 494 3.94 -6.08 -17.37
N PRO A 495 3.08 -5.46 -16.57
CA PRO A 495 3.21 -5.43 -15.10
C PRO A 495 3.23 -6.83 -14.44
N ASP A 496 2.71 -7.85 -15.13
CA ASP A 496 2.66 -9.24 -14.66
C ASP A 496 3.85 -10.13 -15.09
N TRP A 497 4.81 -9.61 -15.86
CA TRP A 497 5.92 -10.42 -16.41
C TRP A 497 6.75 -11.09 -15.31
N ASN A 498 7.05 -10.37 -14.24
CA ASN A 498 7.78 -10.91 -13.07
C ASN A 498 7.02 -12.06 -12.41
N LYS A 499 5.69 -11.94 -12.30
CA LYS A 499 4.82 -12.96 -11.72
C LYS A 499 4.78 -14.23 -12.57
N LEU A 500 4.68 -14.08 -13.89
CA LEU A 500 4.71 -15.22 -14.83
C LEU A 500 6.07 -15.91 -14.83
N THR A 501 7.16 -15.15 -14.72
CA THR A 501 8.52 -15.67 -14.58
C THR A 501 8.67 -16.46 -13.28
N ALA A 502 8.12 -15.97 -12.16
CA ALA A 502 8.07 -16.72 -10.92
C ALA A 502 7.24 -18.02 -11.04
N TRP A 503 6.14 -18.00 -11.79
CA TRP A 503 5.35 -19.23 -12.02
C TRP A 503 6.10 -20.29 -12.82
N GLU A 504 6.85 -19.90 -13.85
CA GLU A 504 7.75 -20.81 -14.57
C GLU A 504 8.81 -21.38 -13.63
N GLY A 505 9.49 -20.51 -12.86
CA GLY A 505 10.52 -20.93 -11.91
C GLY A 505 10.00 -21.88 -10.84
N ILE A 506 8.82 -21.63 -10.28
CA ILE A 506 8.16 -22.53 -9.30
C ILE A 506 7.80 -23.87 -9.98
N GLY A 507 7.33 -23.85 -11.23
CA GLY A 507 7.05 -25.07 -11.98
C GLY A 507 8.30 -25.95 -12.14
N LEU A 508 9.41 -25.35 -12.54
CA LEU A 508 10.72 -26.00 -12.68
C LEU A 508 11.26 -26.53 -11.34
N ALA A 509 11.12 -25.78 -10.25
CA ALA A 509 11.50 -26.23 -8.91
C ALA A 509 10.75 -27.51 -8.50
N ARG A 510 9.44 -27.54 -8.74
CA ARG A 510 8.58 -28.69 -8.44
C ARG A 510 8.89 -29.87 -9.36
N LEU A 511 9.20 -29.62 -10.63
CA LEU A 511 9.62 -30.64 -11.57
C LEU A 511 10.93 -31.32 -11.12
N SER A 512 11.87 -30.57 -10.55
CA SER A 512 13.10 -31.13 -9.99
C SER A 512 12.84 -32.15 -8.85
N LEU A 513 11.75 -31.97 -8.07
CA LEU A 513 11.32 -32.96 -7.07
C LEU A 513 10.88 -34.28 -7.72
N CYS A 514 10.15 -34.21 -8.82
CA CYS A 514 9.71 -35.40 -9.55
C CYS A 514 10.91 -36.17 -10.12
N HIS A 515 11.87 -35.46 -10.75
CA HIS A 515 13.12 -36.06 -11.22
C HIS A 515 13.96 -36.66 -10.11
N THR A 516 14.02 -35.97 -8.96
CA THR A 516 14.67 -36.49 -7.75
C THR A 516 14.02 -37.80 -7.30
N ALA A 517 12.70 -37.87 -7.24
CA ALA A 517 11.98 -39.09 -6.84
C ALA A 517 12.17 -40.23 -7.80
N ARG A 518 12.41 -39.95 -9.10
CA ARG A 518 12.75 -40.96 -10.13
C ARG A 518 14.22 -41.37 -10.09
N GLY A 519 15.07 -40.70 -9.37
CA GLY A 519 16.54 -40.93 -9.40
C GLY A 519 17.24 -40.33 -10.61
N SER A 520 16.55 -39.45 -11.38
CA SER A 520 17.10 -38.74 -12.55
C SER A 520 17.87 -37.51 -12.07
N VAL A 521 19.09 -37.71 -11.57
CA VAL A 521 19.88 -36.69 -10.87
C VAL A 521 20.25 -35.52 -11.80
N HIS A 522 20.61 -35.78 -13.05
CA HIS A 522 20.98 -34.71 -13.99
C HIS A 522 19.80 -33.84 -14.34
N GLU A 523 18.65 -34.39 -14.65
CA GLU A 523 17.41 -33.68 -14.95
C GLU A 523 16.93 -32.90 -13.73
N ALA A 524 17.10 -33.43 -12.51
CA ALA A 524 16.78 -32.75 -11.28
C ALA A 524 17.63 -31.49 -11.09
N ILE A 525 18.96 -31.59 -11.34
CA ILE A 525 19.89 -30.44 -11.26
C ILE A 525 19.57 -29.40 -12.32
N ASP A 526 19.31 -29.80 -13.56
CA ASP A 526 19.04 -28.90 -14.67
C ASP A 526 17.74 -28.12 -14.44
N ALA A 527 16.65 -28.82 -14.03
CA ALA A 527 15.39 -28.18 -13.71
C ALA A 527 15.51 -27.21 -12.51
N ALA A 528 16.22 -27.61 -11.45
CA ALA A 528 16.42 -26.76 -10.29
C ALA A 528 17.30 -25.53 -10.59
N ARG A 529 18.34 -25.67 -11.44
CA ARG A 529 19.17 -24.54 -11.90
C ARG A 529 18.34 -23.57 -12.75
N ALA A 530 17.60 -24.07 -13.72
CA ALA A 530 16.71 -23.26 -14.56
C ALA A 530 15.66 -22.53 -13.73
N SER A 531 15.12 -23.19 -12.67
CA SER A 531 14.25 -22.53 -11.69
C SER A 531 14.93 -21.35 -11.00
N LEU A 532 16.16 -21.53 -10.55
CA LEU A 532 16.92 -20.49 -9.87
C LEU A 532 17.20 -19.30 -10.80
N ASP A 533 17.59 -19.55 -12.06
CA ASP A 533 17.82 -18.52 -13.06
C ASP A 533 16.55 -17.72 -13.38
N CYS A 534 15.41 -18.40 -13.54
CA CYS A 534 14.10 -17.74 -13.72
C CYS A 534 13.75 -16.85 -12.51
N ASN A 535 13.91 -17.36 -11.30
CA ASN A 535 13.49 -16.66 -10.09
C ASN A 535 14.42 -15.51 -9.71
N TYR A 536 15.70 -15.52 -10.10
CA TYR A 536 16.56 -14.33 -10.04
C TYR A 536 16.01 -13.17 -10.86
N ALA A 537 15.45 -13.47 -12.04
CA ALA A 537 14.82 -12.46 -12.88
C ALA A 537 13.49 -11.92 -12.30
N SER A 538 12.79 -12.71 -11.48
CA SER A 538 11.55 -12.29 -10.81
C SER A 538 11.78 -11.31 -9.65
N GLY A 539 12.95 -11.37 -9.01
CA GLY A 539 13.36 -10.48 -7.93
C GLY A 539 12.75 -10.77 -6.55
N ASP A 540 11.90 -11.80 -6.39
CA ASP A 540 11.33 -12.17 -5.08
C ASP A 540 12.33 -12.99 -4.24
N PRO A 541 12.83 -12.45 -3.10
CA PRO A 541 13.85 -13.14 -2.30
C PRO A 541 13.38 -14.48 -1.71
N THR A 542 12.09 -14.62 -1.38
CA THR A 542 11.54 -15.86 -0.81
C THR A 542 11.44 -16.95 -1.86
N VAL A 543 10.99 -16.60 -3.06
CA VAL A 543 10.90 -17.54 -4.19
C VAL A 543 12.31 -17.97 -4.63
N ILE A 544 13.28 -17.07 -4.67
CA ILE A 544 14.69 -17.36 -4.94
C ILE A 544 15.25 -18.33 -3.89
N ALA A 545 14.96 -18.10 -2.60
CA ALA A 545 15.42 -18.96 -1.51
C ALA A 545 14.84 -20.38 -1.61
N MET A 546 13.56 -20.51 -2.02
CA MET A 546 12.96 -21.83 -2.26
C MET A 546 13.62 -22.54 -3.45
N SER A 547 13.96 -21.84 -4.52
CA SER A 547 14.71 -22.43 -5.66
C SER A 547 16.11 -22.88 -5.25
N ARG A 548 16.79 -22.11 -4.37
CA ARG A 548 18.06 -22.52 -3.76
C ARG A 548 17.90 -23.79 -2.93
N LEU A 549 16.78 -23.95 -2.20
CA LEU A 549 16.50 -25.18 -1.46
C LEU A 549 16.52 -26.41 -2.38
N PHE A 550 15.75 -26.34 -3.46
CA PHE A 550 15.64 -27.50 -4.38
C PHE A 550 16.94 -27.74 -5.15
N TYR A 551 17.65 -26.69 -5.55
CA TYR A 551 18.95 -26.82 -6.23
C TYR A 551 20.01 -27.44 -5.30
N GLY A 552 20.11 -26.94 -4.07
CA GLY A 552 21.04 -27.53 -3.08
C GLY A 552 20.71 -28.99 -2.74
N ARG A 553 19.42 -29.36 -2.68
CA ARG A 553 19.01 -30.76 -2.50
C ARG A 553 19.41 -31.64 -3.68
N ALA A 554 19.24 -31.18 -4.90
CA ALA A 554 19.67 -31.90 -6.11
C ALA A 554 21.20 -32.08 -6.13
N LEU A 555 21.96 -31.05 -5.71
CA LEU A 555 23.41 -31.14 -5.58
C LEU A 555 23.88 -32.14 -4.50
N LEU A 556 23.16 -32.24 -3.37
CA LEU A 556 23.45 -33.24 -2.34
C LEU A 556 23.27 -34.66 -2.88
N LEU A 557 22.28 -34.92 -3.74
CA LEU A 557 22.10 -36.24 -4.36
C LEU A 557 23.22 -36.60 -5.32
N ASP A 558 23.82 -35.60 -5.97
CA ASP A 558 24.99 -35.74 -6.83
C ASP A 558 26.32 -35.82 -6.04
N GLY A 559 26.26 -35.80 -4.70
CA GLY A 559 27.43 -35.81 -3.82
C GLY A 559 28.19 -34.48 -3.74
N ARG A 560 27.69 -33.41 -4.32
CA ARG A 560 28.33 -32.07 -4.36
C ARG A 560 27.97 -31.24 -3.13
N ARG A 561 28.43 -31.73 -1.95
CA ARG A 561 28.04 -31.16 -0.67
C ARG A 561 28.49 -29.71 -0.48
N ASP A 562 29.70 -29.35 -0.90
CA ASP A 562 30.19 -27.97 -0.71
C ASP A 562 29.40 -26.95 -1.56
N ASP A 563 29.05 -27.30 -2.79
CA ASP A 563 28.20 -26.48 -3.65
C ASP A 563 26.78 -26.36 -3.08
N ALA A 564 26.25 -27.44 -2.49
CA ALA A 564 24.94 -27.42 -1.85
C ALA A 564 24.94 -26.48 -0.63
N LEU A 565 25.96 -26.55 0.22
CA LEU A 565 26.11 -25.66 1.40
C LEU A 565 26.27 -24.18 0.99
N ALA A 566 27.03 -23.91 -0.07
CA ALA A 566 27.12 -22.55 -0.63
C ALA A 566 25.75 -22.02 -1.11
N THR A 567 24.92 -22.93 -1.64
CA THR A 567 23.56 -22.61 -2.08
C THR A 567 22.62 -22.35 -0.90
N PHE A 568 22.74 -23.10 0.21
CA PHE A 568 21.91 -22.94 1.40
C PHE A 568 22.27 -21.72 2.25
N ASN A 569 23.51 -21.23 2.15
CA ASN A 569 24.05 -20.15 3.00
C ASN A 569 24.35 -18.85 2.24
N PRO A 570 23.43 -18.28 1.45
CA PRO A 570 23.65 -16.96 0.84
C PRO A 570 23.79 -15.90 1.94
N ARG A 571 24.54 -14.83 1.67
CA ARG A 571 24.75 -13.73 2.62
C ARG A 571 23.90 -12.52 2.25
N GLY A 572 23.37 -11.82 3.26
CA GLY A 572 22.63 -10.57 3.11
C GLY A 572 21.36 -10.69 2.25
N THR A 573 20.73 -11.88 2.23
CA THR A 573 19.46 -12.13 1.53
C THR A 573 18.73 -13.29 2.20
N CYS A 574 17.46 -13.48 1.84
CA CYS A 574 16.64 -14.57 2.36
C CYS A 574 17.29 -15.93 2.08
N THR A 575 17.50 -16.73 3.13
CA THR A 575 18.01 -18.11 3.03
C THR A 575 16.87 -19.11 2.89
N PRO A 576 17.11 -20.34 2.40
CA PRO A 576 16.13 -21.43 2.42
C PRO A 576 15.47 -21.66 3.80
N ALA A 577 16.25 -21.63 4.88
CA ALA A 577 15.71 -21.77 6.23
C ALA A 577 14.75 -20.63 6.61
N MET A 578 15.08 -19.38 6.27
CA MET A 578 14.20 -18.23 6.49
C MET A 578 12.90 -18.35 5.68
N ALA A 579 12.99 -18.74 4.41
CA ALA A 579 11.82 -18.89 3.54
C ALA A 579 10.83 -19.94 4.08
N LEU A 580 11.34 -21.06 4.60
CA LEU A 580 10.53 -22.12 5.21
C LEU A 580 9.87 -21.67 6.53
N CYS A 581 10.46 -20.72 7.26
CA CYS A 581 9.90 -20.17 8.50
C CYS A 581 8.84 -19.08 8.27
N LYS A 582 8.83 -18.43 7.10
CA LYS A 582 7.87 -17.34 6.79
C LYS A 582 6.43 -17.84 6.65
N GLU A 583 6.23 -19.00 6.03
CA GLU A 583 4.91 -19.61 5.80
C GLU A 583 4.95 -21.09 6.27
N PRO A 584 4.96 -21.37 7.59
CA PRO A 584 5.14 -22.71 8.11
C PRO A 584 4.01 -23.66 7.70
N SER A 585 4.34 -24.87 7.30
CA SER A 585 3.42 -25.96 7.00
C SER A 585 4.08 -27.29 7.37
N GLU A 586 3.31 -28.37 7.42
CA GLU A 586 3.86 -29.70 7.66
C GLU A 586 4.93 -30.07 6.62
N GLU A 587 4.66 -29.79 5.35
CA GLU A 587 5.64 -29.98 4.27
C GLU A 587 6.91 -29.16 4.49
N TYR A 588 6.79 -27.87 4.82
CA TYR A 588 7.93 -26.97 5.03
C TYR A 588 8.69 -27.31 6.31
N ARG A 589 8.03 -27.75 7.36
CA ARG A 589 8.70 -28.29 8.55
C ARG A 589 9.52 -29.56 8.22
N GLY A 590 9.04 -30.41 7.32
CA GLY A 590 9.79 -31.55 6.81
C GLY A 590 11.08 -31.14 6.10
N TYR A 591 11.03 -30.12 5.22
CA TYR A 591 12.23 -29.57 4.56
C TYR A 591 13.16 -28.85 5.55
N LEU A 592 12.61 -28.09 6.48
CA LEU A 592 13.37 -27.40 7.51
C LEU A 592 14.09 -28.39 8.42
N SER A 593 13.42 -29.46 8.85
CA SER A 593 14.02 -30.53 9.66
C SER A 593 15.24 -31.16 8.97
N ALA A 594 15.15 -31.41 7.67
CA ALA A 594 16.26 -31.91 6.87
C ALA A 594 17.43 -30.89 6.80
N LEU A 595 17.14 -29.59 6.63
CA LEU A 595 18.16 -28.55 6.60
C LEU A 595 18.87 -28.38 7.94
N VAL A 596 18.13 -28.28 9.06
CA VAL A 596 18.71 -28.05 10.40
C VAL A 596 19.47 -29.24 10.90
N ALA A 597 19.29 -30.44 10.34
CA ALA A 597 20.06 -31.62 10.62
C ALA A 597 21.52 -31.50 10.13
N ASP A 598 21.78 -30.70 9.08
CA ASP A 598 23.10 -30.46 8.54
C ASP A 598 23.84 -29.34 9.28
N LEU A 599 24.95 -29.65 9.95
CA LEU A 599 25.74 -28.66 10.67
C LEU A 599 26.40 -27.59 9.80
N GLY A 600 26.42 -27.77 8.48
CA GLY A 600 26.94 -26.79 7.53
C GLY A 600 25.94 -25.69 7.18
N VAL A 601 24.66 -25.85 7.57
CA VAL A 601 23.62 -24.81 7.29
C VAL A 601 23.63 -23.74 8.38
N HIS A 602 23.75 -22.48 8.00
CA HIS A 602 23.83 -21.33 8.90
C HIS A 602 22.43 -20.78 9.20
N LEU A 603 21.96 -20.91 10.45
CA LEU A 603 20.65 -20.43 10.92
C LEU A 603 20.71 -19.05 11.59
N ASP A 604 21.92 -18.58 11.92
CA ASP A 604 22.23 -17.34 12.63
C ASP A 604 22.54 -16.16 11.70
N VAL A 605 22.53 -16.36 10.38
CA VAL A 605 22.69 -15.30 9.41
C VAL A 605 21.41 -14.47 9.31
N VAL A 606 21.55 -13.21 8.88
CA VAL A 606 20.42 -12.29 8.71
C VAL A 606 20.27 -11.89 7.25
N ASP A 607 19.05 -11.57 6.84
CA ASP A 607 18.72 -11.03 5.52
C ASP A 607 18.94 -9.51 5.45
N GLU A 608 18.50 -8.88 4.35
CA GLU A 608 18.60 -7.43 4.11
C GLU A 608 17.84 -6.60 5.16
N GLN A 609 16.80 -7.15 5.76
CA GLN A 609 16.01 -6.52 6.82
C GLN A 609 16.61 -6.74 8.21
N GLY A 610 17.66 -7.56 8.32
CA GLY A 610 18.32 -7.91 9.56
C GLY A 610 17.62 -9.00 10.37
N TYR A 611 16.75 -9.80 9.75
CA TYR A 611 16.05 -10.93 10.39
C TYR A 611 16.70 -12.27 10.06
N SER A 612 16.78 -13.15 11.06
CA SER A 612 17.25 -14.51 10.96
C SER A 612 16.12 -15.52 10.74
N ALA A 613 16.44 -16.80 10.54
CA ALA A 613 15.45 -17.87 10.49
C ALA A 613 14.62 -17.97 11.79
N LEU A 614 15.25 -17.71 12.96
CA LEU A 614 14.56 -17.72 14.24
C LEU A 614 13.58 -16.56 14.37
N ASP A 615 13.92 -15.38 13.84
CA ASP A 615 13.01 -14.24 13.83
C ASP A 615 11.72 -14.58 13.07
N TYR A 616 11.85 -15.14 11.87
CA TYR A 616 10.69 -15.53 11.07
C TYR A 616 9.86 -16.65 11.70
N ALA A 617 10.51 -17.62 12.38
CA ALA A 617 9.82 -18.65 13.12
C ALA A 617 9.01 -18.06 14.30
N VAL A 618 9.58 -17.09 15.03
CA VAL A 618 8.88 -16.38 16.12
C VAL A 618 7.76 -15.48 15.57
N PHE A 619 7.99 -14.80 14.43
CA PHE A 619 6.95 -13.95 13.80
C PHE A 619 5.75 -14.76 13.32
N SER A 620 5.96 -15.96 12.77
CA SER A 620 4.89 -16.84 12.32
C SER A 620 4.03 -17.40 13.47
N GLY A 621 4.55 -17.40 14.70
CA GLY A 621 3.86 -17.97 15.87
C GLY A 621 3.76 -19.50 15.87
N ASP A 622 4.38 -20.19 14.91
CA ASP A 622 4.39 -21.66 14.85
C ASP A 622 5.45 -22.25 15.78
N GLY A 623 5.03 -22.72 16.97
CA GLY A 623 5.93 -23.28 17.98
C GLY A 623 6.71 -24.53 17.53
N ASP A 624 6.22 -25.28 16.54
CA ASP A 624 6.94 -26.44 16.01
C ASP A 624 8.11 -25.99 15.12
N THR A 625 7.90 -25.00 14.27
CA THR A 625 8.96 -24.37 13.45
C THR A 625 10.00 -23.70 14.33
N GLU A 626 9.59 -22.93 15.37
CA GLU A 626 10.51 -22.33 16.35
C GLU A 626 11.39 -23.38 17.01
N ARG A 627 10.78 -24.48 17.50
CA ARG A 627 11.54 -25.59 18.12
C ARG A 627 12.56 -26.22 17.18
N LEU A 628 12.23 -26.43 15.90
CA LEU A 628 13.15 -26.96 14.90
C LEU A 628 14.37 -26.05 14.70
N VAL A 629 14.14 -24.74 14.57
CA VAL A 629 15.24 -23.76 14.42
C VAL A 629 16.12 -23.72 15.69
N ILE A 630 15.51 -23.70 16.88
CA ILE A 630 16.23 -23.72 18.15
C ILE A 630 17.10 -24.99 18.27
N GLN A 631 16.56 -26.18 17.98
CA GLN A 631 17.31 -27.42 17.94
C GLN A 631 18.49 -27.37 16.97
N GLY A 632 18.34 -26.74 15.82
CA GLY A 632 19.42 -26.52 14.87
C GLY A 632 20.52 -25.60 15.43
N LEU A 633 20.13 -24.52 16.11
CA LEU A 633 21.05 -23.58 16.75
C LEU A 633 21.80 -24.22 17.93
N GLU A 634 21.13 -25.00 18.79
CA GLU A 634 21.72 -25.69 19.95
C GLU A 634 22.80 -26.69 19.59
N ARG A 635 22.76 -27.25 18.38
CA ARG A 635 23.82 -28.14 17.87
C ARG A 635 25.13 -27.40 17.56
N ARG A 636 25.09 -26.08 17.44
CA ARG A 636 26.17 -25.21 16.94
C ARG A 636 26.63 -24.18 17.95
N LEU A 637 25.72 -23.65 18.75
CA LEU A 637 25.92 -22.52 19.65
C LEU A 637 25.75 -22.98 21.12
N PRO A 638 26.47 -22.36 22.07
CA PRO A 638 26.20 -22.53 23.50
C PRO A 638 24.76 -22.13 23.84
N GLY A 639 24.12 -22.83 24.78
CA GLY A 639 22.72 -22.57 25.18
C GLY A 639 22.44 -21.11 25.59
N SER A 640 23.44 -20.44 26.23
CA SER A 640 23.29 -19.00 26.57
C SER A 640 23.24 -18.09 25.38
N GLN A 641 23.88 -18.45 24.26
CA GLN A 641 23.77 -17.69 23.01
C GLN A 641 22.42 -17.95 22.31
N VAL A 642 21.95 -19.20 22.34
CA VAL A 642 20.65 -19.56 21.77
C VAL A 642 19.54 -18.81 22.51
N GLU A 643 19.56 -18.75 23.84
CA GLU A 643 18.57 -18.01 24.63
C GLU A 643 18.64 -16.50 24.37
N ARG A 644 19.86 -15.95 24.18
CA ARG A 644 19.99 -14.56 23.75
C ARG A 644 19.34 -14.31 22.39
N HIS A 645 19.59 -15.14 21.37
CA HIS A 645 18.97 -15.03 20.05
C HIS A 645 17.44 -15.12 20.12
N ARG A 646 16.94 -16.01 21.01
CA ARG A 646 15.50 -16.16 21.23
C ARG A 646 14.89 -14.90 21.85
N THR A 647 15.50 -14.37 22.91
CA THR A 647 15.05 -13.12 23.55
C THR A 647 15.06 -11.95 22.57
N GLU A 648 16.10 -11.83 21.75
CA GLU A 648 16.21 -10.81 20.70
C GLU A 648 15.11 -10.98 19.63
N ALA A 649 14.77 -12.21 19.23
CA ALA A 649 13.71 -12.46 18.26
C ALA A 649 12.31 -12.02 18.78
N TYR A 650 12.01 -12.33 20.06
CA TYR A 650 10.80 -11.85 20.71
C TYR A 650 10.76 -10.32 20.84
N LEU A 651 11.90 -9.70 21.15
CA LEU A 651 12.02 -8.24 21.19
C LEU A 651 11.72 -7.62 19.82
N ARG A 652 12.26 -8.19 18.72
CA ARG A 652 11.99 -7.76 17.35
C ARG A 652 10.53 -7.92 16.96
N LYS A 653 9.89 -9.02 17.38
CA LYS A 653 8.46 -9.23 17.21
C LYS A 653 7.67 -8.11 17.90
N GLY A 654 7.97 -7.82 19.16
CA GLY A 654 7.30 -6.77 19.93
C GLY A 654 7.45 -5.38 19.29
N TYR A 655 8.65 -5.01 18.81
CA TYR A 655 8.85 -3.76 18.06
C TYR A 655 7.97 -3.68 16.82
N ARG A 656 7.95 -4.75 16.04
CA ARG A 656 7.18 -4.82 14.81
C ARG A 656 5.70 -4.62 15.08
N GLU A 657 5.14 -5.34 16.05
CA GLU A 657 3.74 -5.26 16.41
C GLU A 657 3.37 -3.88 16.98
N LEU A 658 4.18 -3.32 17.88
CA LEU A 658 3.91 -1.99 18.46
C LEU A 658 3.99 -0.90 17.38
N PHE A 659 5.05 -0.89 16.57
CA PHE A 659 5.20 0.16 15.58
C PHE A 659 4.20 0.02 14.44
N GLN A 660 4.18 -1.14 13.75
CA GLN A 660 3.40 -1.29 12.53
C GLN A 660 1.90 -1.38 12.81
N GLU A 661 1.50 -2.00 13.92
CA GLU A 661 0.10 -2.28 14.20
C GLU A 661 -0.58 -1.21 15.07
N ALA A 662 0.14 -0.63 16.02
CA ALA A 662 -0.45 0.34 16.94
C ALA A 662 -0.10 1.79 16.56
N LEU A 663 1.16 2.11 16.22
CA LEU A 663 1.60 3.49 16.11
C LEU A 663 1.54 4.04 14.68
N ARG A 664 1.97 3.28 13.69
CA ARG A 664 1.97 3.71 12.28
C ARG A 664 0.58 4.10 11.76
N PRO A 665 -0.52 3.38 12.04
CA PRO A 665 -1.85 3.82 11.63
C PRO A 665 -2.22 5.21 12.15
N VAL A 666 -1.91 5.48 13.41
CA VAL A 666 -2.16 6.80 14.01
C VAL A 666 -1.34 7.90 13.33
N LEU A 667 -0.08 7.62 12.97
CA LEU A 667 0.78 8.55 12.24
C LEU A 667 0.24 8.85 10.84
N LEU A 668 -0.30 7.86 10.15
CA LEU A 668 -0.89 8.02 8.80
C LEU A 668 -2.19 8.84 8.83
N GLU A 669 -3.01 8.67 9.88
CA GLU A 669 -4.28 9.37 10.02
C GLU A 669 -4.15 10.82 10.53
N SER A 670 -3.09 11.14 11.26
CA SER A 670 -2.97 12.38 12.04
C SER A 670 -1.72 13.15 11.67
N ARG A 671 -1.82 14.06 10.72
CA ARG A 671 -0.70 14.97 10.33
C ARG A 671 -0.67 16.29 11.11
N ASN A 672 -1.28 16.38 12.29
CA ASN A 672 -1.33 17.56 13.15
C ASN A 672 -0.81 17.29 14.56
N ARG A 673 -0.69 18.35 15.40
CA ARG A 673 -0.20 18.24 16.80
C ARG A 673 -1.03 17.30 17.68
N ASP A 674 -2.32 17.14 17.40
CA ASP A 674 -3.21 16.23 18.15
C ASP A 674 -2.88 14.74 17.87
N GLY A 675 -2.20 14.46 16.76
CA GLY A 675 -1.72 13.13 16.40
C GLY A 675 -0.76 12.53 17.43
N LEU A 676 0.12 13.33 18.02
CA LEU A 676 1.05 12.83 19.05
C LEU A 676 0.33 12.44 20.35
N GLN A 677 -0.76 13.13 20.70
CA GLN A 677 -1.59 12.73 21.84
C GLN A 677 -2.26 11.38 21.59
N ARG A 678 -2.84 11.19 20.40
CA ARG A 678 -3.44 9.91 19.99
C ARG A 678 -2.39 8.79 19.92
N LEU A 679 -1.17 9.10 19.50
CA LEU A 679 -0.05 8.15 19.46
C LEU A 679 0.31 7.64 20.86
N ARG A 680 0.35 8.51 21.86
CA ARG A 680 0.58 8.15 23.26
C ARG A 680 -0.50 7.24 23.81
N VAL A 681 -1.77 7.55 23.50
CA VAL A 681 -2.91 6.72 23.89
C VAL A 681 -2.77 5.33 23.24
N ALA A 682 -2.54 5.26 21.92
CA ALA A 682 -2.40 3.99 21.21
C ALA A 682 -1.24 3.12 21.73
N TYR A 683 -0.11 3.74 22.13
CA TYR A 683 1.01 3.02 22.75
C TYR A 683 0.64 2.46 24.12
N ALA A 684 0.02 3.28 24.97
CA ALA A 684 -0.39 2.87 26.31
C ALA A 684 -1.43 1.73 26.26
N ASP A 685 -2.41 1.82 25.35
CA ASP A 685 -3.43 0.79 25.13
C ASP A 685 -2.82 -0.50 24.60
N ALA A 686 -1.85 -0.43 23.67
CA ALA A 686 -1.17 -1.60 23.13
C ALA A 686 -0.35 -2.35 24.21
N LEU A 687 0.31 -1.65 25.13
CA LEU A 687 1.00 -2.28 26.27
C LEU A 687 0.01 -2.84 27.31
N ALA A 688 -1.14 -2.20 27.53
CA ALA A 688 -2.14 -2.69 28.44
C ALA A 688 -2.90 -3.93 27.91
N ALA A 689 -2.99 -4.05 26.58
CA ALA A 689 -3.66 -5.19 25.93
C ALA A 689 -2.83 -6.48 25.92
N ASP A 690 -1.51 -6.39 26.10
CA ASP A 690 -0.58 -7.54 26.03
C ASP A 690 0.50 -7.44 27.11
N GLU A 691 0.36 -8.25 28.15
CA GLU A 691 1.29 -8.26 29.29
C GLU A 691 2.74 -8.61 28.88
N SER A 692 2.91 -9.45 27.85
CA SER A 692 4.23 -9.82 27.34
C SER A 692 4.98 -8.62 26.71
N LYS A 693 4.25 -7.69 26.10
CA LYS A 693 4.81 -6.42 25.60
C LYS A 693 5.20 -5.48 26.75
N GLY A 694 4.38 -5.45 27.81
CA GLY A 694 4.70 -4.71 29.03
C GLY A 694 5.96 -5.20 29.76
N GLU A 695 6.33 -6.48 29.61
CA GLU A 695 7.61 -7.02 30.13
C GLU A 695 8.80 -6.60 29.27
N LEU A 696 8.63 -6.43 27.95
CA LEU A 696 9.69 -6.09 27.01
C LEU A 696 9.93 -4.60 26.88
N PHE A 697 8.88 -3.77 27.01
CA PHE A 697 8.91 -2.34 26.77
C PHE A 697 8.28 -1.57 27.93
N ASP A 698 8.93 -0.49 28.34
CA ASP A 698 8.42 0.38 29.40
C ASP A 698 7.40 1.38 28.86
N HIS A 699 6.45 1.80 29.71
CA HIS A 699 5.52 2.86 29.41
C HIS A 699 6.22 4.20 29.18
N LEU A 700 5.58 5.10 28.41
CA LEU A 700 6.05 6.48 28.31
C LEU A 700 5.98 7.15 29.68
N LYS A 701 7.13 7.61 30.16
CA LYS A 701 7.29 8.33 31.43
C LYS A 701 7.80 9.75 31.16
N PHE A 702 7.50 10.65 32.05
CA PHE A 702 8.02 12.02 32.00
C PHE A 702 8.06 12.63 33.40
N VAL A 703 8.85 13.69 33.57
CA VAL A 703 8.86 14.56 34.75
C VAL A 703 8.12 15.85 34.37
N ARG A 704 7.16 16.31 35.18
CA ARG A 704 6.50 17.60 34.90
C ARG A 704 7.54 18.73 34.98
N TYR A 705 7.46 19.69 34.04
CA TYR A 705 8.43 20.77 33.98
C TYR A 705 8.51 21.56 35.30
N ARG A 706 7.38 21.83 35.97
CA ARG A 706 7.37 22.55 37.26
C ARG A 706 8.11 21.78 38.37
N ASP A 707 7.97 20.45 38.40
CA ASP A 707 8.70 19.61 39.36
C ASP A 707 10.20 19.59 39.00
N PHE A 708 10.54 19.50 37.70
CA PHE A 708 11.90 19.56 37.20
C PHE A 708 12.57 20.89 37.56
N GLU A 709 11.89 22.04 37.34
CA GLU A 709 12.39 23.37 37.59
C GLU A 709 12.71 23.59 39.09
N THR A 710 11.87 23.06 39.99
CA THR A 710 12.02 23.27 41.44
C THR A 710 12.95 22.26 42.12
N PHE A 711 13.26 21.13 41.48
CA PHE A 711 14.04 20.05 42.09
C PHE A 711 15.52 20.38 42.29
N GLY A 712 16.10 21.23 41.44
CA GLY A 712 17.45 21.76 41.58
C GLY A 712 18.59 20.86 41.08
N ARG A 713 18.31 19.62 40.62
CA ARG A 713 19.25 18.67 40.01
C ARG A 713 18.50 17.70 39.07
N LEU A 714 19.24 16.82 38.37
CA LEU A 714 18.60 15.77 37.61
C LEU A 714 17.94 14.74 38.56
N PRO A 715 16.63 14.48 38.41
CA PRO A 715 15.95 13.46 39.20
C PRO A 715 16.33 12.07 38.74
N MET A 716 16.49 11.14 39.69
CA MET A 716 16.68 9.70 39.38
C MET A 716 15.32 9.00 39.29
N SER A 717 15.21 7.94 38.49
CA SER A 717 13.98 7.17 38.30
C SER A 717 13.32 6.67 39.61
N THR A 718 14.13 6.41 40.65
CA THR A 718 13.70 5.91 41.96
C THR A 718 13.22 7.01 42.92
N GLU A 719 13.29 8.29 42.55
CA GLU A 719 12.97 9.43 43.48
C GLU A 719 11.50 9.86 43.43
N GLY A 720 10.65 9.12 42.70
CA GLY A 720 9.19 9.34 42.65
C GLY A 720 8.78 10.67 41.98
N ARG A 721 9.62 11.25 41.14
CA ARG A 721 9.35 12.47 40.36
C ARG A 721 8.83 12.21 38.97
N THR A 722 8.90 10.96 38.53
CA THR A 722 8.47 10.52 37.23
C THR A 722 7.00 10.08 37.26
N GLN A 723 6.25 10.47 36.26
CA GLN A 723 4.86 10.05 36.04
C GLN A 723 4.78 9.17 34.78
N VAL A 724 3.94 8.16 34.82
CA VAL A 724 3.56 7.35 33.64
C VAL A 724 2.45 8.10 32.92
N PHE A 725 2.51 8.17 31.58
CA PHE A 725 1.44 8.74 30.79
C PHE A 725 0.13 7.94 30.98
N ASP A 726 -0.96 8.64 31.35
CA ASP A 726 -2.26 8.03 31.62
C ASP A 726 -3.27 8.48 30.54
N PRO A 727 -3.76 7.55 29.66
CA PRO A 727 -4.75 7.86 28.63
C PRO A 727 -6.02 8.52 29.18
N LYS A 728 -6.51 8.10 30.35
CA LYS A 728 -7.74 8.63 30.95
C LYS A 728 -7.57 10.09 31.39
N ARG A 729 -6.44 10.41 31.99
CA ARG A 729 -6.10 11.80 32.35
C ARG A 729 -5.90 12.68 31.12
N ALA A 730 -5.44 12.07 30.01
CA ALA A 730 -5.28 12.76 28.75
C ALA A 730 -6.63 13.20 28.16
N GLU A 731 -7.64 12.32 28.22
CA GLU A 731 -9.02 12.63 27.81
C GLU A 731 -9.66 13.74 28.68
N GLU A 732 -9.41 13.74 29.97
CA GLU A 732 -9.86 14.77 30.91
C GLU A 732 -9.08 16.10 30.81
N GLY A 733 -8.05 16.16 29.97
CA GLY A 733 -7.22 17.35 29.79
C GLY A 733 -6.22 17.63 30.95
N GLY A 734 -6.06 16.68 31.87
CA GLY A 734 -5.16 16.77 33.02
C GLY A 734 -3.74 16.26 32.81
N GLU A 735 -3.43 15.69 31.63
CA GLU A 735 -2.12 15.11 31.33
C GLU A 735 -1.19 16.10 30.58
N ALA A 736 0.12 15.80 30.53
CA ALA A 736 1.05 16.56 29.70
C ALA A 736 0.65 16.45 28.21
N ASN A 737 0.40 17.58 27.56
CA ASN A 737 0.06 17.62 26.13
C ASN A 737 1.28 17.90 25.26
N TYR A 738 2.38 18.36 25.85
CA TYR A 738 3.66 18.58 25.16
C TYR A 738 4.78 17.88 25.92
N ILE A 739 5.58 17.05 25.25
CA ILE A 739 6.72 16.37 25.87
C ILE A 739 7.99 16.70 25.10
N VAL A 740 9.01 17.16 25.83
CA VAL A 740 10.35 17.43 25.31
C VAL A 740 11.29 16.32 25.74
N PHE A 741 11.96 15.71 24.77
CA PHE A 741 12.98 14.68 24.97
C PHE A 741 14.36 15.34 25.01
N PHE A 742 15.16 15.04 26.05
CA PHE A 742 16.57 15.45 26.13
C PHE A 742 17.51 14.36 25.69
N SER A 743 18.30 14.67 24.67
CA SER A 743 19.44 13.87 24.22
C SER A 743 20.74 14.53 24.68
N TYR A 744 21.56 13.85 25.47
CA TYR A 744 22.77 14.44 26.04
C TYR A 744 23.84 13.40 26.38
N THR A 745 25.09 13.85 26.53
CA THR A 745 26.20 12.97 26.92
C THR A 745 26.34 12.92 28.45
N TRP A 746 26.50 11.71 28.99
CA TRP A 746 26.84 11.55 30.40
C TRP A 746 28.29 11.98 30.66
N CYS A 747 28.53 12.59 31.81
CA CYS A 747 29.83 12.98 32.33
C CYS A 747 30.60 11.78 32.86
N TRP A 748 31.92 11.90 32.96
CA TRP A 748 32.73 10.90 33.68
C TRP A 748 32.98 11.39 35.11
N ASN A 749 32.49 10.66 36.12
CA ASN A 749 32.78 10.94 37.50
C ASN A 749 34.19 10.45 37.85
N LYS A 750 35.17 11.35 37.91
CA LYS A 750 36.57 11.02 38.15
C LYS A 750 36.81 10.41 39.54
N LYS A 751 35.97 10.67 40.55
CA LYS A 751 36.11 10.16 41.92
C LYS A 751 35.66 8.68 42.02
N LEU A 752 34.57 8.36 41.32
CA LEU A 752 33.96 7.03 41.34
C LEU A 752 34.44 6.14 40.18
N GLY A 753 35.07 6.72 39.16
CA GLY A 753 35.50 5.97 37.98
C GLY A 753 34.37 5.41 37.14
N ILE A 754 33.16 6.02 37.18
CA ILE A 754 31.94 5.55 36.48
C ILE A 754 31.31 6.68 35.70
N PRO A 755 30.50 6.41 34.66
CA PRO A 755 29.63 7.38 34.02
C PRO A 755 28.62 7.99 35.02
N SER A 756 28.33 9.27 34.90
CA SER A 756 27.37 10.00 35.72
C SER A 756 26.50 10.89 34.80
N PRO A 757 25.20 10.97 35.04
CA PRO A 757 24.30 11.81 34.21
C PRO A 757 24.64 13.31 34.33
N ASP A 758 25.22 13.73 35.46
CA ASP A 758 25.61 15.11 35.72
C ASP A 758 26.88 15.18 36.55
N ASP A 759 27.50 16.36 36.62
CA ASP A 759 28.64 16.65 37.49
C ASP A 759 28.20 17.21 38.86
N GLU A 760 29.14 17.38 39.82
CA GLU A 760 28.87 17.90 41.15
C GLU A 760 28.31 19.34 41.13
N ALA A 761 28.51 20.07 40.04
CA ALA A 761 28.02 21.43 39.87
C ALA A 761 26.64 21.49 39.20
N HIS A 762 26.01 20.35 38.91
CA HIS A 762 24.73 20.24 38.21
C HIS A 762 24.72 20.95 36.85
N THR A 763 25.79 20.79 36.08
CA THR A 763 26.00 21.50 34.81
C THR A 763 24.95 21.07 33.76
N GLN A 764 24.68 19.79 33.60
CA GLN A 764 23.69 19.29 32.63
C GLN A 764 22.27 19.74 33.04
N TYR A 765 21.91 19.64 34.32
CA TYR A 765 20.62 20.13 34.81
C TYR A 765 20.42 21.63 34.48
N ARG A 766 21.41 22.47 34.74
CA ARG A 766 21.30 23.91 34.44
C ARG A 766 21.21 24.17 32.94
N ARG A 767 21.92 23.41 32.11
CA ARG A 767 21.81 23.50 30.65
C ARG A 767 20.40 23.13 30.18
N MET A 768 19.86 22.00 30.68
CA MET A 768 18.49 21.56 30.35
C MET A 768 17.45 22.60 30.75
N LEU A 769 17.56 23.11 32.01
CA LEU A 769 16.64 24.12 32.51
C LEU A 769 16.70 25.41 31.67
N GLY A 770 17.90 25.86 31.28
CA GLY A 770 18.10 27.00 30.41
C GLY A 770 17.52 26.77 29.00
N ALA A 771 17.73 25.57 28.47
CA ALA A 771 17.21 25.18 27.17
C ALA A 771 15.66 25.12 27.14
N VAL A 772 15.01 24.61 28.21
CA VAL A 772 13.54 24.65 28.32
C VAL A 772 13.00 26.05 28.39
N LYS A 773 13.65 26.95 29.17
CA LYS A 773 13.25 28.36 29.24
C LYS A 773 13.35 29.03 27.87
N ALA A 774 14.47 28.89 27.17
CA ALA A 774 14.64 29.40 25.82
C ALA A 774 13.62 28.78 24.83
N PHE A 775 13.28 27.50 25.00
CA PHE A 775 12.27 26.84 24.20
C PHE A 775 10.87 27.41 24.41
N LEU A 776 10.49 27.69 25.70
CA LEU A 776 9.21 28.30 26.01
C LEU A 776 9.12 29.75 25.51
N ASP A 777 10.24 30.49 25.51
CA ASP A 777 10.31 31.84 24.90
C ASP A 777 10.04 31.81 23.38
N LEU A 778 10.50 30.75 22.70
CA LEU A 778 10.24 30.52 21.26
C LEU A 778 8.82 29.99 20.97
N HIS A 779 8.20 29.32 21.94
CA HIS A 779 6.91 28.65 21.81
C HIS A 779 5.91 29.09 22.88
N PRO A 780 5.41 30.35 22.83
CA PRO A 780 4.49 30.90 23.82
C PRO A 780 3.12 30.21 23.88
N ASP A 781 2.84 29.37 22.88
CA ASP A 781 1.66 28.50 22.79
C ASP A 781 1.77 27.22 23.62
N VAL A 782 2.95 26.88 24.12
CA VAL A 782 3.17 25.72 24.99
C VAL A 782 2.94 26.09 26.44
N ASP A 783 1.96 25.43 27.07
CA ASP A 783 1.65 25.66 28.50
C ASP A 783 2.70 24.99 29.41
N PRO A 784 3.47 25.74 30.18
CA PRO A 784 4.48 25.20 31.09
C PRO A 784 3.93 24.24 32.16
N ASP A 785 2.66 24.37 32.53
CA ASP A 785 2.02 23.50 33.53
C ASP A 785 1.63 22.14 32.95
N ARG A 786 1.56 22.06 31.62
CA ARG A 786 1.28 20.84 30.82
C ARG A 786 2.49 20.35 30.05
N LEU A 787 3.70 20.83 30.33
CA LEU A 787 4.94 20.40 29.72
C LEU A 787 5.56 19.25 30.51
N GLY A 788 5.85 18.13 29.79
CA GLY A 788 6.59 17.00 30.28
C GLY A 788 8.05 17.02 29.78
N ILE A 789 8.97 16.57 30.63
CA ILE A 789 10.41 16.44 30.33
C ILE A 789 10.75 14.94 30.35
N TRP A 790 11.26 14.43 29.23
CA TRP A 790 11.82 13.09 29.15
C TRP A 790 13.35 13.16 29.18
N LEU A 791 13.97 12.42 30.09
CA LEU A 791 15.41 12.20 30.11
C LEU A 791 15.68 10.78 30.63
N ASP A 792 16.70 10.14 30.10
CA ASP A 792 17.03 8.75 30.36
C ASP A 792 17.20 8.44 31.85
N TYR A 793 17.90 9.30 32.61
CA TYR A 793 18.18 9.11 34.03
C TYR A 793 16.91 9.09 34.91
N ALA A 794 15.89 9.84 34.55
CA ALA A 794 14.62 9.88 35.26
C ALA A 794 13.59 8.87 34.73
N CYS A 795 13.50 8.73 33.40
CA CYS A 795 12.41 8.00 32.76
C CYS A 795 12.72 6.54 32.49
N VAL A 796 14.02 6.14 32.47
CA VAL A 796 14.43 4.74 32.41
C VAL A 796 14.75 4.26 33.82
N ASP A 797 14.21 3.10 34.21
CA ASP A 797 14.50 2.50 35.51
C ASP A 797 15.99 2.17 35.64
N GLN A 798 16.69 2.91 36.51
CA GLN A 798 18.14 2.72 36.69
C GLN A 798 18.51 1.40 37.38
N LEU A 799 17.57 0.73 38.04
CA LEU A 799 17.77 -0.58 38.66
C LEU A 799 17.54 -1.75 37.70
N SER A 800 16.61 -1.58 36.74
CA SER A 800 16.27 -2.55 35.69
C SER A 800 16.07 -1.84 34.34
N PRO A 801 17.15 -1.40 33.67
CA PRO A 801 17.04 -0.47 32.55
C PRO A 801 16.55 -1.13 31.24
N THR A 802 16.52 -2.47 31.15
CA THR A 802 16.32 -3.20 29.91
C THR A 802 15.04 -2.79 29.17
N ALA A 803 13.89 -2.80 29.82
CA ALA A 803 12.59 -2.45 29.20
C ALA A 803 12.55 -0.98 28.76
N GLY A 804 13.11 -0.05 29.57
CA GLY A 804 13.18 1.36 29.25
C GLY A 804 14.11 1.67 28.07
N VAL A 805 15.27 1.00 28.00
CA VAL A 805 16.20 1.12 26.87
C VAL A 805 15.59 0.49 25.61
N ASN A 806 14.88 -0.63 25.73
CA ASN A 806 14.14 -1.22 24.61
C ASN A 806 13.07 -0.25 24.08
N ALA A 807 12.37 0.47 24.93
CA ALA A 807 11.31 1.41 24.57
C ALA A 807 11.85 2.77 24.06
N LEU A 808 13.16 3.06 24.13
CA LEU A 808 13.73 4.36 23.79
C LEU A 808 13.28 4.93 22.42
N PRO A 809 13.36 4.18 21.31
CA PRO A 809 12.90 4.70 20.01
C PRO A 809 11.38 5.00 20.00
N LEU A 810 10.58 4.14 20.63
CA LEU A 810 9.14 4.29 20.73
C LEU A 810 8.76 5.48 21.62
N ASN A 811 9.50 5.72 22.71
CA ASN A 811 9.30 6.88 23.58
C ASN A 811 9.69 8.19 22.88
N LEU A 812 10.81 8.19 22.13
CA LEU A 812 11.23 9.37 21.37
C LEU A 812 10.19 9.76 20.32
N MET A 813 9.61 8.79 19.64
CA MET A 813 8.55 8.99 18.64
C MET A 813 7.29 9.67 19.22
N GLN A 814 7.00 9.47 20.50
CA GLN A 814 5.86 10.05 21.20
C GLN A 814 6.12 11.47 21.73
N CYS A 815 7.37 11.96 21.66
CA CYS A 815 7.73 13.30 22.11
C CYS A 815 7.50 14.36 21.03
N ASN A 816 7.08 15.56 21.40
CA ASN A 816 6.80 16.65 20.46
C ASN A 816 8.09 17.30 19.93
N ALA A 817 9.09 17.40 20.80
CA ALA A 817 10.37 17.99 20.47
C ALA A 817 11.52 17.21 21.08
N VAL A 818 12.66 17.23 20.40
CA VAL A 818 13.94 16.74 20.91
C VAL A 818 14.86 17.93 21.10
N ILE A 819 15.50 18.05 22.28
CA ILE A 819 16.56 19.01 22.53
C ILE A 819 17.86 18.26 22.77
N SER A 820 18.81 18.43 21.85
CA SER A 820 20.14 17.83 21.93
C SER A 820 21.12 18.81 22.57
N LEU A 821 21.73 18.41 23.70
CA LEU A 821 22.76 19.21 24.37
C LEU A 821 24.11 18.94 23.74
N PHE A 822 24.48 19.66 22.70
CA PHE A 822 25.72 19.46 21.98
C PHE A 822 26.94 19.84 22.85
N ASP A 823 27.91 18.92 22.86
CA ASP A 823 29.26 19.12 23.33
C ASP A 823 30.25 18.44 22.36
N GLU A 824 31.55 18.45 22.68
CA GLU A 824 32.61 17.92 21.80
C GLU A 824 32.49 16.42 21.56
N ARG A 825 31.82 15.69 22.45
CA ARG A 825 31.66 14.23 22.39
C ARG A 825 30.29 13.80 21.88
N TYR A 826 29.33 14.69 21.77
CA TYR A 826 27.93 14.34 21.45
C TYR A 826 27.83 13.50 20.17
N CYS A 827 28.42 13.99 19.06
CA CYS A 827 28.36 13.29 17.78
C CYS A 827 29.28 12.06 17.68
N SER A 828 30.21 11.85 18.66
CA SER A 828 31.00 10.62 18.72
C SER A 828 30.30 9.48 19.46
N ARG A 829 29.26 9.79 20.23
CA ARG A 829 28.51 8.80 21.02
C ARG A 829 27.45 8.08 20.18
N ALA A 830 27.47 6.77 20.22
CA ALA A 830 26.57 5.93 19.42
C ALA A 830 25.09 6.13 19.76
N TRP A 831 24.72 6.19 21.05
CA TRP A 831 23.33 6.43 21.49
C TRP A 831 22.83 7.82 21.09
N CYS A 832 23.60 8.89 21.31
CA CYS A 832 23.21 10.23 20.88
C CYS A 832 23.04 10.34 19.36
N SER A 833 23.91 9.63 18.62
CA SER A 833 23.84 9.57 17.16
C SER A 833 22.59 8.83 16.69
N LEU A 834 22.20 7.75 17.35
CA LEU A 834 20.96 7.02 17.07
C LEU A 834 19.71 7.87 17.35
N GLU A 835 19.68 8.58 18.47
CA GLU A 835 18.56 9.48 18.81
C GLU A 835 18.39 10.60 17.77
N VAL A 836 19.50 11.14 17.27
CA VAL A 836 19.49 12.12 16.16
C VAL A 836 18.98 11.47 14.88
N LEU A 837 19.41 10.26 14.53
CA LEU A 837 18.92 9.54 13.34
C LEU A 837 17.41 9.32 13.42
N ILE A 838 16.89 8.90 14.57
CA ILE A 838 15.45 8.68 14.79
C ILE A 838 14.67 9.99 14.60
N VAL A 839 15.05 11.07 15.29
CA VAL A 839 14.31 12.35 15.19
C VAL A 839 14.36 12.93 13.79
N GLN A 840 15.47 12.76 13.06
CA GLN A 840 15.57 13.22 11.68
C GLN A 840 14.62 12.43 10.76
N THR A 841 14.57 11.10 10.92
CA THR A 841 13.67 10.24 10.17
C THR A 841 12.22 10.63 10.42
N LEU A 842 11.83 10.78 11.68
CA LEU A 842 10.48 11.19 12.07
C LEU A 842 10.11 12.60 11.57
N ARG A 843 11.06 13.55 11.62
CA ARG A 843 10.86 14.93 11.15
C ARG A 843 10.64 14.98 9.63
N ARG A 844 11.38 14.16 8.87
CA ARG A 844 11.23 14.08 7.41
C ARG A 844 9.93 13.39 7.01
N ALA A 845 9.61 12.26 7.64
CA ALA A 845 8.47 11.45 7.27
C ALA A 845 7.12 12.02 7.72
N TRP A 846 7.04 12.51 8.96
CA TRP A 846 5.75 12.84 9.58
C TRP A 846 5.55 14.33 9.86
N ARG A 847 6.61 15.15 9.84
CA ARG A 847 6.58 16.61 10.08
C ARG A 847 5.91 17.03 11.40
N MET A 848 5.73 16.13 12.36
CA MET A 848 5.11 16.38 13.67
C MET A 848 6.12 16.65 14.78
N HIS A 849 7.40 16.35 14.53
CA HIS A 849 8.48 16.42 15.48
C HIS A 849 9.37 17.64 15.22
N SER A 850 9.74 18.34 16.28
CA SER A 850 10.71 19.44 16.22
C SER A 850 12.05 18.99 16.81
N TRP A 851 13.16 19.45 16.25
CA TRP A 851 14.49 19.15 16.77
C TRP A 851 15.30 20.42 16.96
N TYR A 852 15.80 20.61 18.21
CA TYR A 852 16.60 21.75 18.63
C TYR A 852 17.97 21.28 19.11
N VAL A 853 18.96 22.15 18.90
CA VAL A 853 20.33 22.00 19.39
C VAL A 853 20.60 23.11 20.41
N CYS A 854 21.07 22.73 21.59
CA CYS A 854 21.57 23.66 22.59
C CYS A 854 23.09 23.55 22.70
N ASP A 855 23.80 24.61 22.34
CA ASP A 855 25.26 24.67 22.40
C ASP A 855 25.80 24.78 23.84
N LYS A 856 27.14 24.74 24.01
CA LYS A 856 27.79 24.87 25.29
C LYS A 856 27.54 26.22 25.97
N LYS A 857 27.17 27.25 25.23
CA LYS A 857 26.86 28.61 25.77
C LYS A 857 25.40 28.73 26.20
N GLY A 858 24.60 27.66 25.98
CA GLY A 858 23.17 27.67 26.31
C GLY A 858 22.30 28.29 25.21
N VAL A 859 22.84 28.57 24.04
CA VAL A 859 22.04 29.06 22.90
C VAL A 859 21.26 27.92 22.28
N LEU A 860 19.94 28.07 22.27
CA LEU A 860 19.02 27.14 21.63
C LEU A 860 18.73 27.59 20.20
N SER A 861 18.86 26.69 19.24
CA SER A 861 18.51 26.91 17.82
C SER A 861 17.85 25.66 17.22
N GLU A 862 17.01 25.86 16.22
CA GLU A 862 16.47 24.73 15.46
C GLU A 862 17.59 24.03 14.69
N ALA A 863 17.59 22.69 14.72
CA ALA A 863 18.61 21.91 14.05
C ALA A 863 18.48 22.01 12.51
N PRO A 864 19.60 22.09 11.78
CA PRO A 864 19.59 22.13 10.32
C PRO A 864 18.88 20.92 9.71
N HIS A 865 18.16 21.13 8.61
CA HIS A 865 17.48 20.04 7.89
C HIS A 865 18.43 19.07 7.19
N ASP A 866 19.59 19.56 6.77
CA ASP A 866 20.65 18.85 6.04
C ASP A 866 21.71 18.25 6.96
N PHE A 867 21.52 18.25 8.28
CA PHE A 867 22.46 17.63 9.21
C PHE A 867 22.57 16.14 8.88
N HIS A 868 23.79 15.67 8.61
CA HIS A 868 24.05 14.26 8.32
C HIS A 868 24.80 13.62 9.48
N ILE A 869 24.33 12.42 9.89
CA ILE A 869 24.99 11.61 10.90
C ILE A 869 25.31 10.24 10.32
N ASP A 870 26.54 9.80 10.51
CA ASP A 870 26.99 8.46 10.19
C ASP A 870 27.10 7.66 11.48
N MET A 871 26.58 6.44 11.51
CA MET A 871 26.62 5.55 12.64
C MET A 871 27.91 4.72 12.74
N GLU A 872 28.71 4.67 11.63
CA GLU A 872 29.93 3.89 11.60
C GLU A 872 31.01 4.47 12.56
N GLY A 873 31.66 3.60 13.32
CA GLY A 873 32.78 3.96 14.21
C GLY A 873 32.40 4.76 15.46
N LYS A 874 31.11 4.87 15.81
CA LYS A 874 30.68 5.59 17.03
C LYS A 874 31.05 4.87 18.30
N GLU A 875 31.39 5.64 19.35
CA GLU A 875 31.80 5.16 20.67
C GLU A 875 30.61 4.63 21.48
N LEU A 876 30.76 3.45 22.05
CA LEU A 876 29.85 2.90 23.06
C LEU A 876 30.49 2.92 24.45
N THR A 877 29.69 2.96 25.49
CA THR A 877 30.16 2.72 26.86
C THR A 877 30.47 1.25 27.09
N TYR A 878 29.62 0.40 26.50
CA TYR A 878 29.74 -1.07 26.55
C TYR A 878 29.63 -1.63 25.12
N GLU A 879 30.69 -2.30 24.63
CA GLU A 879 30.71 -2.83 23.24
C GLU A 879 29.73 -3.99 23.00
N ASP A 880 29.28 -4.66 24.06
CA ASP A 880 28.23 -5.69 23.98
C ASP A 880 26.82 -5.13 23.61
N GLU A 881 26.64 -3.81 23.68
CA GLU A 881 25.42 -3.15 23.19
C GLU A 881 25.41 -2.93 21.65
N ARG A 882 26.53 -3.14 20.93
CA ARG A 882 26.64 -2.89 19.48
C ARG A 882 25.57 -3.61 18.64
N PRO A 883 25.29 -4.91 18.83
CA PRO A 883 24.27 -5.61 18.06
C PRO A 883 22.86 -5.02 18.24
N LYS A 884 22.55 -4.52 19.44
CA LYS A 884 21.29 -3.87 19.74
C LYS A 884 21.17 -2.53 19.02
N LEU A 885 22.25 -1.78 19.02
CA LEU A 885 22.32 -0.47 18.37
C LEU A 885 22.20 -0.60 16.85
N ASP A 886 22.88 -1.56 16.23
CA ASP A 886 22.78 -1.88 14.81
C ASP A 886 21.36 -2.33 14.43
N PHE A 887 20.68 -3.05 15.33
CA PHE A 887 19.28 -3.39 15.16
C PHE A 887 18.38 -2.15 15.19
N LEU A 888 18.53 -1.30 16.20
CA LEU A 888 17.72 -0.08 16.35
C LEU A 888 17.97 0.94 15.22
N GLU A 889 19.19 1.01 14.69
CA GLU A 889 19.50 1.81 13.51
C GLU A 889 18.69 1.32 12.29
N ARG A 890 18.63 0.02 12.05
CA ARG A 890 17.82 -0.54 10.96
C ARG A 890 16.34 -0.28 11.17
N GLN A 891 15.83 -0.45 12.40
CA GLN A 891 14.44 -0.17 12.73
C GLN A 891 14.11 1.33 12.57
N SER A 892 15.02 2.23 12.91
CA SER A 892 14.79 3.67 12.78
C SER A 892 14.58 4.10 11.32
N LYS A 893 15.20 3.41 10.35
CA LYS A 893 14.99 3.64 8.92
C LYS A 893 13.59 3.21 8.45
N LEU A 894 12.95 2.28 9.16
CA LEU A 894 11.58 1.82 8.89
C LEU A 894 10.51 2.73 9.51
N LEU A 895 10.91 3.67 10.37
CA LEU A 895 10.00 4.66 10.97
C LEU A 895 9.59 5.78 9.97
N GLY A 896 10.23 5.84 8.81
CA GLY A 896 10.06 6.85 7.78
C GLY A 896 9.12 6.50 6.64
#